data_ec419616422aa519453f6f3b7230a41c
#
_entry.id   ec419616422aa519453f6f3b7230a41c
#
_cell.length_a   1.000
_cell.length_b   1.000
_cell.length_c   1.000
_cell.angle_alpha   90.00
_cell.angle_beta   90.00
_cell.angle_gamma   90.00
#
_symmetry.space_group_name_H-M   'P 1'
#
loop_
_entity.id
_entity.type
_entity.pdbx_description
1 polymer ?
#
loop_
_entity_poly.entity_id
_entity_poly.type
_entity_poly.pdbx_seq_one_letter_code
_entity_poly.pdbx_strand_id
1 'polypeptide(L)'
;MSKVIATGAILGSHYYVKQAEALVEKAITEKGADFKFEFPDTAYFLPQIFSMTGYEVHTVGDMRTALERHVKPLLTEAPADHLFKPYLGEALDAGMATLFAQEIIMAVRYIYGQEPVKDDSIGLTYHGFISDTILRNLGVQLVDGSMPGYVCIIGAADSDDQAFEIARDLQQKNILTFLCGNVNGESMTKQLLRKGVQLGWDTRLVPLGPEVEHAIYALHWAARAGITFGGMKGGDFKRILKYSKDKVFAFAMVLGPLNDRIWTTGAGAINMGFPAIANTDIPTIHPTGVTIYEEVAKELDPKKLVEKCIEVRGLKITVSKPPIPVAYGPAFEGERIRKEDMHIEFGGQRTPAFEWLHMVDLKTIEDGKVTIIGADPEARYQKGGQMPLGVMVEVGGRKMQKDFEPVLERKIHHFVNEAQGIWHMGQRDQNWFRVSINAFKDGFVLKHFGDILTTQLKHKFNNIVDKVQVTLFVDEADVKAKNEEARKAYLERDIRLATMTDESVDTFYSCLLCQSFAPNHVCVVSPERLGLCGAYNWLDAKAAYEIDPNGANQPVLKGETVDAIKGRWKGVDEYVYTNSHQALEYFNAYTIMDAPMTSCGCFECIMAIVPEANGVMVVNRGYTGMTPIGMKFSTLAGTVGGGAQTPGFMGIGRFFLTSKKFLAADGGFKRVVWMTKNLKESFAEEFKKRAEEEGVPDLLDKIADETVAEDSDKMMEFLTAKGHPALTMDPMF
;
A
#
# COMPACT_ATOMS: atom_id res chain seq x y z
N MET A 1 -20.72 23.81 6.58
CA MET A 1 -21.41 23.08 7.68
C MET A 1 -22.58 23.95 8.17
N SER A 2 -23.79 23.40 8.31
CA SER A 2 -24.92 24.15 8.88
C SER A 2 -24.69 24.37 10.39
N LYS A 3 -25.33 25.39 10.97
CA LYS A 3 -25.18 25.66 12.43
C LYS A 3 -25.76 24.54 13.31
N VAL A 4 -26.75 23.79 12.81
CA VAL A 4 -27.28 22.60 13.50
C VAL A 4 -26.23 21.50 13.57
N ILE A 5 -25.55 21.22 12.46
CA ILE A 5 -24.45 20.24 12.43
C ILE A 5 -23.35 20.65 13.41
N ALA A 6 -22.98 21.92 13.46
CA ALA A 6 -21.96 22.43 14.36
C ALA A 6 -22.36 22.24 15.84
N THR A 7 -23.61 22.51 16.18
CA THR A 7 -24.16 22.26 17.53
C THR A 7 -24.14 20.77 17.86
N GLY A 8 -24.62 19.92 16.95
CA GLY A 8 -24.59 18.46 17.10
C GLY A 8 -23.16 17.90 17.24
N ALA A 9 -22.19 18.51 16.55
CA ALA A 9 -20.78 18.14 16.70
C ALA A 9 -20.27 18.40 18.13
N ILE A 10 -20.59 19.54 18.73
CA ILE A 10 -20.20 19.87 20.10
C ILE A 10 -20.90 18.94 21.11
N LEU A 11 -22.21 18.71 20.97
CA LEU A 11 -22.95 17.80 21.85
C LEU A 11 -22.43 16.36 21.77
N GLY A 12 -22.17 15.87 20.57
CA GLY A 12 -21.60 14.54 20.34
C GLY A 12 -20.19 14.39 20.91
N SER A 13 -19.39 15.46 20.87
CA SER A 13 -18.05 15.44 21.46
C SER A 13 -18.09 15.29 22.98
N HIS A 14 -18.95 16.03 23.65
CA HIS A 14 -19.16 15.85 25.10
C HIS A 14 -19.60 14.44 25.47
N TYR A 15 -20.44 13.81 24.65
CA TYR A 15 -20.81 12.40 24.84
C TYR A 15 -19.58 11.48 24.80
N TYR A 16 -18.73 11.57 23.78
CA TYR A 16 -17.56 10.71 23.62
C TYR A 16 -16.48 10.97 24.68
N VAL A 17 -16.21 12.23 25.00
CA VAL A 17 -15.23 12.56 26.04
C VAL A 17 -15.64 12.03 27.40
N LYS A 18 -16.92 12.20 27.78
CA LYS A 18 -17.46 11.62 29.03
C LYS A 18 -17.36 10.09 29.04
N GLN A 19 -17.63 9.44 27.92
CA GLN A 19 -17.49 7.99 27.80
C GLN A 19 -16.02 7.55 27.94
N ALA A 20 -15.10 8.25 27.29
CA ALA A 20 -13.66 7.97 27.40
C ALA A 20 -13.17 8.13 28.85
N GLU A 21 -13.58 9.21 29.54
CA GLU A 21 -13.25 9.42 30.95
C GLU A 21 -13.72 8.27 31.82
N ALA A 22 -14.98 7.88 31.67
CA ALA A 22 -15.55 6.79 32.50
C ALA A 22 -14.81 5.46 32.25
N LEU A 23 -14.45 5.15 31.03
CA LEU A 23 -13.71 3.94 30.66
C LEU A 23 -12.27 3.96 31.19
N VAL A 24 -11.58 5.09 31.10
CA VAL A 24 -10.21 5.26 31.62
C VAL A 24 -10.18 5.15 33.13
N GLU A 25 -11.09 5.81 33.84
CA GLU A 25 -11.19 5.70 35.33
C GLU A 25 -11.50 4.28 35.77
N LYS A 26 -12.37 3.58 35.06
CA LYS A 26 -12.62 2.15 35.29
C LYS A 26 -11.32 1.35 35.11
N ALA A 27 -10.61 1.57 34.02
CA ALA A 27 -9.36 0.84 33.71
C ALA A 27 -8.27 1.14 34.76
N ILE A 28 -8.13 2.38 35.22
CA ILE A 28 -7.22 2.75 36.30
C ILE A 28 -7.59 1.99 37.61
N THR A 29 -8.88 1.93 37.91
CA THR A 29 -9.37 1.26 39.14
C THR A 29 -9.11 -0.26 39.10
N GLU A 30 -9.32 -0.90 37.93
CA GLU A 30 -9.26 -2.36 37.80
C GLU A 30 -7.86 -2.89 37.48
N LYS A 31 -7.06 -2.13 36.71
CA LYS A 31 -5.75 -2.57 36.22
C LYS A 31 -4.57 -1.73 36.75
N GLY A 32 -4.82 -0.53 37.25
CA GLY A 32 -3.82 0.42 37.71
C GLY A 32 -3.41 1.44 36.63
N ALA A 33 -2.97 2.62 37.09
CA ALA A 33 -2.52 3.70 36.17
C ALA A 33 -1.28 3.31 35.36
N ASP A 34 -0.38 2.52 35.93
CA ASP A 34 0.88 2.08 35.31
C ASP A 34 0.72 0.88 34.38
N PHE A 35 -0.50 0.40 34.16
CA PHE A 35 -0.77 -0.70 33.25
C PHE A 35 -0.36 -0.32 31.82
N LYS A 36 0.61 -1.03 31.28
CA LYS A 36 1.14 -0.82 29.91
C LYS A 36 0.32 -1.58 28.87
N PHE A 37 0.16 -0.99 27.73
CA PHE A 37 -0.44 -1.62 26.56
C PHE A 37 0.31 -1.19 25.29
N GLU A 38 0.17 -2.00 24.24
CA GLU A 38 0.81 -1.75 22.95
C GLU A 38 -0.10 -2.30 21.86
N PHE A 39 -0.36 -1.52 20.83
CA PHE A 39 -1.03 -2.03 19.63
C PHE A 39 -0.06 -2.85 18.79
N PRO A 40 -0.52 -3.96 18.18
CA PRO A 40 0.34 -4.76 17.34
C PRO A 40 0.78 -4.00 16.09
N ASP A 41 2.05 -4.17 15.72
CA ASP A 41 2.64 -3.65 14.48
C ASP A 41 2.37 -2.17 14.21
N THR A 42 2.59 -1.33 15.22
CA THR A 42 2.66 0.14 15.06
C THR A 42 3.73 0.73 15.97
N ALA A 43 4.40 1.77 15.48
CA ALA A 43 5.33 2.57 16.29
C ALA A 43 4.61 3.64 17.12
N TYR A 44 3.34 3.89 16.88
CA TYR A 44 2.60 4.99 17.46
C TYR A 44 1.56 4.48 18.44
N PHE A 45 1.67 4.94 19.67
CA PHE A 45 0.66 4.71 20.72
C PHE A 45 -0.43 5.76 20.59
N LEU A 46 -1.65 5.34 20.32
CA LEU A 46 -2.76 6.20 19.93
C LEU A 46 -2.36 7.14 18.77
N PRO A 47 -2.36 6.62 17.54
CA PRO A 47 -1.78 7.31 16.38
C PRO A 47 -2.35 8.70 16.11
N GLN A 48 -3.63 8.93 16.37
CA GLN A 48 -4.26 10.24 16.18
C GLN A 48 -3.74 11.25 17.20
N ILE A 49 -3.73 10.89 18.47
CA ILE A 49 -3.20 11.75 19.54
C ILE A 49 -1.74 12.03 19.32
N PHE A 50 -0.92 10.99 19.08
CA PHE A 50 0.52 11.15 18.82
C PHE A 50 0.77 12.05 17.61
N SER A 51 0.11 11.81 16.50
CA SER A 51 0.33 12.58 15.27
C SER A 51 0.02 14.06 15.44
N MET A 52 -1.06 14.37 16.16
CA MET A 52 -1.51 15.76 16.32
C MET A 52 -0.78 16.50 17.44
N THR A 53 -0.38 15.80 18.52
CA THR A 53 0.13 16.44 19.75
C THR A 53 1.59 16.15 20.04
N GLY A 54 2.15 15.08 19.48
CA GLY A 54 3.47 14.55 19.86
C GLY A 54 3.46 13.81 21.21
N TYR A 55 2.31 13.64 21.84
CA TYR A 55 2.21 12.97 23.14
C TYR A 55 2.10 11.46 22.96
N GLU A 56 3.06 10.73 23.51
CA GLU A 56 3.08 9.27 23.49
C GLU A 56 2.29 8.70 24.66
N VAL A 57 1.38 7.78 24.39
CA VAL A 57 0.53 7.13 25.41
C VAL A 57 0.95 5.67 25.53
N HIS A 58 1.60 5.32 26.65
CA HIS A 58 2.10 3.97 26.92
C HIS A 58 1.35 3.24 28.03
N THR A 59 0.66 4.00 28.90
CA THR A 59 -0.05 3.48 30.06
C THR A 59 -1.48 4.00 30.12
N VAL A 60 -2.31 3.35 30.93
CA VAL A 60 -3.69 3.82 31.20
C VAL A 60 -3.66 5.20 31.88
N GLY A 61 -2.66 5.48 32.72
CA GLY A 61 -2.46 6.81 33.31
C GLY A 61 -2.15 7.89 32.30
N ASP A 62 -1.42 7.55 31.23
CA ASP A 62 -1.16 8.48 30.12
C ASP A 62 -2.44 8.81 29.35
N MET A 63 -3.38 7.88 29.22
CA MET A 63 -4.70 8.17 28.60
C MET A 63 -5.47 9.24 29.40
N ARG A 64 -5.44 9.17 30.74
CA ARG A 64 -6.03 10.20 31.60
C ARG A 64 -5.34 11.55 31.39
N THR A 65 -4.02 11.54 31.32
CA THR A 65 -3.24 12.76 31.02
C THR A 65 -3.57 13.32 29.65
N ALA A 66 -3.73 12.48 28.64
CA ALA A 66 -4.13 12.89 27.31
C ALA A 66 -5.53 13.52 27.30
N LEU A 67 -6.50 12.94 28.01
CA LEU A 67 -7.84 13.51 28.17
C LEU A 67 -7.78 14.92 28.78
N GLU A 68 -7.02 15.11 29.85
CA GLU A 68 -6.93 16.41 30.56
C GLU A 68 -6.19 17.47 29.73
N ARG A 69 -5.05 17.11 29.08
CA ARG A 69 -4.17 18.07 28.44
C ARG A 69 -4.47 18.32 26.98
N HIS A 70 -5.03 17.35 26.26
CA HIS A 70 -5.16 17.42 24.82
C HIS A 70 -6.59 17.31 24.31
N VAL A 71 -7.50 16.68 25.07
CA VAL A 71 -8.90 16.50 24.66
C VAL A 71 -9.80 17.59 25.21
N LYS A 72 -9.87 17.71 26.55
CA LYS A 72 -10.74 18.70 27.21
C LYS A 72 -10.53 20.15 26.78
N PRO A 73 -9.28 20.62 26.55
CA PRO A 73 -9.06 21.99 26.10
C PRO A 73 -9.65 22.33 24.71
N LEU A 74 -10.02 21.32 23.93
CA LEU A 74 -10.69 21.48 22.63
C LEU A 74 -12.21 21.62 22.76
N LEU A 75 -12.78 21.37 23.95
CA LEU A 75 -14.22 21.47 24.19
C LEU A 75 -14.60 22.87 24.63
N THR A 76 -15.66 23.38 24.03
CA THR A 76 -16.41 24.53 24.55
C THR A 76 -17.53 24.05 25.46
N GLU A 77 -18.20 24.97 26.15
CA GLU A 77 -19.37 24.65 26.97
C GLU A 77 -20.46 23.96 26.14
N ALA A 78 -21.06 22.91 26.69
CA ALA A 78 -22.11 22.18 26.00
C ALA A 78 -23.33 23.08 25.77
N PRO A 79 -23.79 23.23 24.51
CA PRO A 79 -24.98 24.01 24.24
C PRO A 79 -26.23 23.37 24.86
N ALA A 80 -27.15 24.23 25.36
CA ALA A 80 -28.37 23.75 25.99
C ALA A 80 -29.32 23.02 25.03
N ASP A 81 -29.29 23.42 23.75
CA ASP A 81 -30.08 22.81 22.68
C ASP A 81 -29.45 23.04 21.30
N HIS A 82 -30.03 22.43 20.26
CA HIS A 82 -29.59 22.58 18.87
C HIS A 82 -29.87 23.94 18.22
N LEU A 83 -30.55 24.86 18.92
CA LEU A 83 -30.78 26.21 18.46
C LEU A 83 -29.57 27.12 18.69
N PHE A 84 -28.65 26.69 19.54
CA PHE A 84 -27.39 27.42 19.76
C PHE A 84 -26.60 27.52 18.43
N LYS A 85 -25.90 28.62 18.24
CA LYS A 85 -25.19 28.94 17.00
C LYS A 85 -23.67 29.02 17.29
N PRO A 86 -22.98 27.90 17.41
CA PRO A 86 -21.56 27.91 17.72
C PRO A 86 -20.74 28.49 16.56
N TYR A 87 -19.55 28.94 16.86
CA TYR A 87 -18.52 29.25 15.88
C TYR A 87 -18.05 27.96 15.20
N LEU A 88 -17.76 28.03 13.90
CA LEU A 88 -17.37 26.84 13.14
C LEU A 88 -16.08 26.20 13.67
N GLY A 89 -15.10 27.02 14.09
CA GLY A 89 -13.87 26.54 14.70
C GLY A 89 -14.10 25.67 15.94
N GLU A 90 -15.05 26.05 16.79
CA GLU A 90 -15.43 25.27 17.99
C GLU A 90 -15.98 23.88 17.61
N ALA A 91 -16.74 23.79 16.53
CA ALA A 91 -17.24 22.51 16.03
C ALA A 91 -16.11 21.62 15.44
N LEU A 92 -15.12 22.21 14.80
CA LEU A 92 -13.95 21.49 14.28
C LEU A 92 -13.03 21.02 15.42
N ASP A 93 -12.84 21.86 16.44
CA ASP A 93 -12.08 21.49 17.65
C ASP A 93 -12.79 20.38 18.43
N ALA A 94 -14.13 20.48 18.58
CA ALA A 94 -14.95 19.41 19.15
C ALA A 94 -14.85 18.11 18.34
N GLY A 95 -14.81 18.19 17.01
CA GLY A 95 -14.57 17.06 16.14
C GLY A 95 -13.21 16.41 16.40
N MET A 96 -12.13 17.18 16.57
CA MET A 96 -10.82 16.66 16.91
C MET A 96 -10.80 16.02 18.31
N ALA A 97 -11.43 16.66 19.30
CA ALA A 97 -11.61 16.08 20.63
C ALA A 97 -12.34 14.72 20.58
N THR A 98 -13.33 14.60 19.67
CA THR A 98 -14.04 13.35 19.43
C THR A 98 -13.10 12.27 18.89
N LEU A 99 -12.27 12.57 17.88
CA LEU A 99 -11.33 11.60 17.33
C LEU A 99 -10.36 11.10 18.40
N PHE A 100 -9.84 11.98 19.25
CA PHE A 100 -8.99 11.59 20.38
C PHE A 100 -9.74 10.74 21.40
N ALA A 101 -10.98 11.10 21.76
CA ALA A 101 -11.79 10.32 22.69
C ALA A 101 -12.14 8.94 22.11
N GLN A 102 -12.50 8.85 20.83
CA GLN A 102 -12.77 7.58 20.15
C GLN A 102 -11.54 6.68 20.14
N GLU A 103 -10.36 7.23 19.89
CA GLU A 103 -9.10 6.46 19.92
C GLU A 103 -8.82 5.91 21.31
N ILE A 104 -9.03 6.69 22.37
CA ILE A 104 -8.92 6.24 23.78
C ILE A 104 -9.97 5.15 24.08
N ILE A 105 -11.22 5.31 23.66
CA ILE A 105 -12.28 4.30 23.84
C ILE A 105 -11.87 2.97 23.21
N MET A 106 -11.35 3.01 21.96
CA MET A 106 -10.90 1.80 21.27
C MET A 106 -9.70 1.16 21.97
N ALA A 107 -8.76 1.96 22.47
CA ALA A 107 -7.61 1.46 23.23
C ALA A 107 -8.04 0.77 24.53
N VAL A 108 -8.99 1.32 25.27
CA VAL A 108 -9.51 0.67 26.49
C VAL A 108 -10.24 -0.62 26.14
N ARG A 109 -11.06 -0.64 25.06
CA ARG A 109 -11.69 -1.89 24.58
C ARG A 109 -10.65 -2.96 24.24
N TYR A 110 -9.55 -2.57 23.58
CA TYR A 110 -8.44 -3.47 23.26
C TYR A 110 -7.79 -4.04 24.54
N ILE A 111 -7.52 -3.22 25.55
CA ILE A 111 -6.98 -3.65 26.85
C ILE A 111 -7.88 -4.72 27.53
N TYR A 112 -9.19 -4.66 27.29
CA TYR A 112 -10.16 -5.64 27.79
C TYR A 112 -10.43 -6.82 26.84
N GLY A 113 -9.70 -6.93 25.73
CA GLY A 113 -9.87 -7.99 24.74
C GLY A 113 -11.19 -7.92 23.97
N GLN A 114 -11.81 -6.74 23.90
CA GLN A 114 -13.05 -6.49 23.16
C GLN A 114 -12.82 -6.09 21.69
N GLU A 115 -11.58 -5.82 21.31
CA GLU A 115 -11.12 -5.61 19.94
C GLU A 115 -10.15 -6.72 19.55
N PRO A 116 -10.23 -7.31 18.38
CA PRO A 116 -11.23 -7.11 17.33
C PRO A 116 -12.63 -7.61 17.73
N VAL A 117 -13.66 -6.93 17.24
CA VAL A 117 -15.06 -7.25 17.54
C VAL A 117 -15.49 -8.47 16.72
N LYS A 118 -16.22 -9.40 17.38
CA LYS A 118 -16.85 -10.53 16.73
C LYS A 118 -18.37 -10.33 16.65
N ASP A 119 -18.97 -10.66 15.54
CA ASP A 119 -20.40 -10.76 15.38
C ASP A 119 -20.76 -12.22 15.07
N ASP A 120 -21.19 -12.96 16.09
CA ASP A 120 -21.48 -14.37 15.97
C ASP A 120 -22.69 -14.64 15.07
N SER A 121 -23.58 -13.65 14.89
CA SER A 121 -24.77 -13.77 14.04
C SER A 121 -24.44 -13.91 12.54
N ILE A 122 -23.29 -13.40 12.13
CA ILE A 122 -22.80 -13.44 10.75
C ILE A 122 -21.45 -14.16 10.60
N GLY A 123 -20.90 -14.66 11.73
CA GLY A 123 -19.61 -15.36 11.73
C GLY A 123 -18.42 -14.50 11.30
N LEU A 124 -18.51 -13.17 11.40
CA LEU A 124 -17.49 -12.23 10.98
C LEU A 124 -16.70 -11.67 12.16
N THR A 125 -15.38 -11.67 12.02
CA THR A 125 -14.49 -10.89 12.88
C THR A 125 -14.13 -9.57 12.17
N TYR A 126 -14.46 -8.44 12.79
CA TYR A 126 -14.14 -7.13 12.28
C TYR A 126 -12.66 -6.80 12.48
N HIS A 127 -12.05 -6.12 11.50
CA HIS A 127 -10.65 -5.69 11.52
C HIS A 127 -10.54 -4.27 12.08
N GLY A 128 -10.65 -4.09 13.39
CA GLY A 128 -10.62 -2.76 13.99
C GLY A 128 -9.32 -2.00 13.74
N PHE A 129 -8.18 -2.57 14.14
CA PHE A 129 -6.90 -1.91 14.02
C PHE A 129 -6.22 -2.17 12.65
N ILE A 130 -5.66 -1.10 12.05
CA ILE A 130 -4.91 -1.17 10.79
C ILE A 130 -3.41 -1.05 11.09
N SER A 131 -2.64 -2.12 10.83
CA SER A 131 -1.20 -2.15 11.10
C SER A 131 -0.40 -1.23 10.15
N ASP A 132 0.80 -0.82 10.59
CA ASP A 132 1.72 -0.06 9.75
C ASP A 132 2.23 -0.90 8.56
N THR A 133 2.34 -2.21 8.69
CA THR A 133 2.66 -3.11 7.58
C THR A 133 1.62 -3.03 6.47
N ILE A 134 0.34 -3.04 6.81
CA ILE A 134 -0.75 -2.87 5.83
C ILE A 134 -0.67 -1.48 5.17
N LEU A 135 -0.49 -0.43 5.96
CA LEU A 135 -0.32 0.93 5.44
C LEU A 135 0.82 1.01 4.41
N ARG A 136 1.96 0.38 4.70
CA ARG A 136 3.10 0.37 3.78
C ARG A 136 2.87 -0.48 2.54
N ASN A 137 2.19 -1.61 2.66
CA ASN A 137 1.86 -2.46 1.51
C ASN A 137 0.91 -1.75 0.53
N LEU A 138 -0.03 -0.97 1.05
CA LEU A 138 -0.92 -0.14 0.24
C LEU A 138 -0.25 1.16 -0.25
N GLY A 139 0.81 1.60 0.42
CA GLY A 139 1.50 2.85 0.10
C GLY A 139 2.01 2.92 -1.34
N VAL A 140 2.48 1.81 -1.91
CA VAL A 140 2.90 1.75 -3.32
C VAL A 140 1.74 2.13 -4.24
N GLN A 141 0.56 1.61 -3.98
CA GLN A 141 -0.64 1.87 -4.79
C GLN A 141 -1.19 3.29 -4.62
N LEU A 142 -1.09 3.84 -3.41
CA LEU A 142 -1.40 5.27 -3.17
C LEU A 142 -0.42 6.17 -3.93
N VAL A 143 0.86 5.81 -3.93
CA VAL A 143 1.93 6.60 -4.56
C VAL A 143 1.84 6.56 -6.08
N ASP A 144 1.58 5.40 -6.69
CA ASP A 144 1.48 5.28 -8.14
C ASP A 144 0.11 5.70 -8.69
N GLY A 145 -0.85 6.00 -7.80
CA GLY A 145 -2.19 6.46 -8.15
C GLY A 145 -3.14 5.34 -8.60
N SER A 146 -2.71 4.08 -8.58
CA SER A 146 -3.59 2.95 -8.89
C SER A 146 -4.71 2.81 -7.85
N MET A 147 -4.46 3.20 -6.59
CA MET A 147 -5.46 3.43 -5.56
C MET A 147 -5.61 4.95 -5.35
N PRO A 148 -6.62 5.60 -5.96
CA PRO A 148 -6.71 7.06 -5.99
C PRO A 148 -7.06 7.69 -4.65
N GLY A 149 -7.54 6.90 -3.70
CA GLY A 149 -7.90 7.35 -2.35
C GLY A 149 -8.67 6.30 -1.59
N TYR A 150 -9.28 6.71 -0.46
CA TYR A 150 -10.13 5.82 0.32
C TYR A 150 -11.38 6.52 0.88
N VAL A 151 -12.35 5.72 1.26
CA VAL A 151 -13.59 6.17 1.89
C VAL A 151 -13.82 5.47 3.22
N CYS A 152 -14.33 6.23 4.20
CA CYS A 152 -14.92 5.68 5.41
C CYS A 152 -16.45 5.75 5.30
N ILE A 153 -17.11 4.61 5.13
CA ILE A 153 -18.58 4.51 5.11
C ILE A 153 -19.08 4.23 6.52
N ILE A 154 -19.99 5.09 6.98
CA ILE A 154 -20.59 5.01 8.32
C ILE A 154 -22.10 4.75 8.16
N GLY A 155 -22.59 3.61 8.64
CA GLY A 155 -24.01 3.28 8.66
C GLY A 155 -24.42 2.16 7.72
N ALA A 156 -25.62 2.24 7.18
CA ALA A 156 -26.23 1.26 6.30
C ALA A 156 -26.94 1.93 5.10
N ALA A 157 -26.91 1.29 3.95
CA ALA A 157 -27.70 1.70 2.79
C ALA A 157 -29.20 1.38 3.01
N ASP A 158 -30.08 1.97 2.21
CA ASP A 158 -31.53 1.74 2.32
C ASP A 158 -31.95 0.30 1.95
N SER A 159 -31.08 -0.40 1.20
CA SER A 159 -31.30 -1.79 0.80
C SER A 159 -29.98 -2.52 0.52
N ASP A 160 -30.03 -3.86 0.50
CA ASP A 160 -28.87 -4.70 0.16
C ASP A 160 -28.43 -4.46 -1.30
N ASP A 161 -29.36 -4.20 -2.21
CA ASP A 161 -29.04 -3.90 -3.61
C ASP A 161 -28.29 -2.57 -3.74
N GLN A 162 -28.72 -1.56 -3.03
CA GLN A 162 -28.01 -0.27 -2.99
C GLN A 162 -26.62 -0.39 -2.36
N ALA A 163 -26.49 -1.13 -1.26
CA ALA A 163 -25.18 -1.41 -0.66
C ALA A 163 -24.23 -2.08 -1.66
N PHE A 164 -24.77 -3.06 -2.41
CA PHE A 164 -24.02 -3.77 -3.44
C PHE A 164 -23.58 -2.84 -4.59
N GLU A 165 -24.49 -2.01 -5.11
CA GLU A 165 -24.18 -1.05 -6.18
C GLU A 165 -23.11 -0.04 -5.75
N ILE A 166 -23.21 0.54 -4.55
CA ILE A 166 -22.20 1.45 -3.98
C ILE A 166 -20.84 0.75 -3.88
N ALA A 167 -20.80 -0.45 -3.31
CA ALA A 167 -19.55 -1.20 -3.13
C ALA A 167 -18.90 -1.52 -4.48
N ARG A 168 -19.66 -1.96 -5.47
CA ARG A 168 -19.15 -2.27 -6.82
C ARG A 168 -18.64 -1.05 -7.54
N ASP A 169 -19.31 0.08 -7.42
CA ASP A 169 -18.85 1.32 -8.03
C ASP A 169 -17.54 1.79 -7.42
N LEU A 170 -17.38 1.71 -6.08
CA LEU A 170 -16.12 2.01 -5.40
C LEU A 170 -15.00 1.05 -5.79
N GLN A 171 -15.28 -0.25 -5.88
CA GLN A 171 -14.30 -1.26 -6.31
C GLN A 171 -13.82 -1.03 -7.75
N GLN A 172 -14.72 -0.73 -8.68
CA GLN A 172 -14.35 -0.43 -10.08
C GLN A 172 -13.44 0.78 -10.21
N LYS A 173 -13.50 1.69 -9.23
CA LYS A 173 -12.66 2.89 -9.15
C LYS A 173 -11.43 2.72 -8.28
N ASN A 174 -11.21 1.51 -7.76
CA ASN A 174 -10.13 1.14 -6.82
C ASN A 174 -10.05 2.05 -5.58
N ILE A 175 -11.20 2.49 -5.08
CA ILE A 175 -11.27 3.25 -3.84
C ILE A 175 -11.30 2.26 -2.68
N LEU A 176 -10.29 2.31 -1.80
CA LEU A 176 -10.27 1.51 -0.58
C LEU A 176 -11.44 1.93 0.31
N THR A 177 -12.27 0.97 0.69
CA THR A 177 -13.52 1.23 1.41
C THR A 177 -13.46 0.63 2.80
N PHE A 178 -13.53 1.48 3.81
CA PHE A 178 -13.69 1.09 5.20
C PHE A 178 -15.16 1.15 5.58
N LEU A 179 -15.65 0.09 6.24
CA LEU A 179 -17.06 -0.07 6.62
C LEU A 179 -17.19 -0.05 8.14
N CYS A 180 -18.00 0.85 8.70
CA CYS A 180 -18.25 0.91 10.14
C CYS A 180 -19.65 1.46 10.44
N GLY A 181 -20.06 1.33 11.71
CA GLY A 181 -21.32 1.83 12.18
C GLY A 181 -22.53 0.99 11.75
N ASN A 182 -23.67 1.33 12.33
CA ASN A 182 -24.94 0.69 12.02
C ASN A 182 -26.11 1.68 12.14
N VAL A 183 -27.23 1.31 11.51
CA VAL A 183 -28.54 1.97 11.63
C VAL A 183 -29.54 0.95 12.16
N ASN A 184 -29.96 1.09 13.41
CA ASN A 184 -30.89 0.15 14.06
C ASN A 184 -30.42 -1.32 14.02
N GLY A 185 -29.11 -1.57 14.17
CA GLY A 185 -28.50 -2.89 14.10
C GLY A 185 -28.22 -3.42 12.69
N GLU A 186 -28.61 -2.70 11.65
CA GLU A 186 -28.23 -2.98 10.25
C GLU A 186 -26.97 -2.21 9.87
N SER A 187 -26.08 -2.85 9.10
CA SER A 187 -24.84 -2.23 8.62
C SER A 187 -24.56 -2.59 7.15
N MET A 188 -23.80 -1.74 6.47
CA MET A 188 -23.38 -2.04 5.11
C MET A 188 -22.58 -3.35 5.04
N THR A 189 -21.81 -3.69 6.06
CA THR A 189 -21.13 -5.00 6.19
C THR A 189 -22.12 -6.17 6.11
N LYS A 190 -23.20 -6.14 6.90
CA LYS A 190 -24.23 -7.19 6.88
C LYS A 190 -24.94 -7.28 5.55
N GLN A 191 -25.26 -6.13 4.96
CA GLN A 191 -25.92 -6.04 3.65
C GLN A 191 -25.09 -6.68 2.55
N LEU A 192 -23.79 -6.37 2.50
CA LEU A 192 -22.87 -6.92 1.50
C LEU A 192 -22.67 -8.43 1.67
N LEU A 193 -22.59 -8.94 2.91
CA LEU A 193 -22.48 -10.37 3.18
C LEU A 193 -23.74 -11.14 2.71
N ARG A 194 -24.93 -10.59 2.90
CA ARG A 194 -26.17 -11.19 2.37
C ARG A 194 -26.21 -11.26 0.84
N LYS A 195 -25.52 -10.31 0.18
CA LYS A 195 -25.33 -10.32 -1.29
C LYS A 195 -24.20 -11.24 -1.74
N GLY A 196 -23.54 -11.97 -0.82
CA GLY A 196 -22.42 -12.85 -1.13
C GLY A 196 -21.13 -12.12 -1.52
N VAL A 197 -20.99 -10.85 -1.14
CA VAL A 197 -19.76 -10.07 -1.41
C VAL A 197 -18.66 -10.49 -0.45
N GLN A 198 -17.51 -10.84 -0.99
CA GLN A 198 -16.32 -11.08 -0.19
C GLN A 198 -15.79 -9.78 0.38
N LEU A 199 -15.54 -9.75 1.69
CA LEU A 199 -14.98 -8.61 2.41
C LEU A 199 -13.53 -8.87 2.81
N GLY A 200 -12.72 -7.84 2.81
CA GLY A 200 -11.31 -7.89 3.23
C GLY A 200 -10.43 -6.92 2.45
N TRP A 201 -9.14 -6.98 2.73
CA TRP A 201 -8.13 -6.15 2.09
C TRP A 201 -8.00 -6.46 0.60
N ASP A 202 -8.11 -7.74 0.23
CA ASP A 202 -7.97 -8.21 -1.14
C ASP A 202 -9.06 -7.66 -2.07
N THR A 203 -10.26 -7.39 -1.51
CA THR A 203 -11.41 -6.84 -2.27
C THR A 203 -11.62 -5.34 -2.04
N ARG A 204 -10.77 -4.69 -1.28
CA ARG A 204 -10.88 -3.26 -0.91
C ARG A 204 -12.13 -2.89 -0.11
N LEU A 205 -12.79 -3.86 0.52
CA LEU A 205 -13.98 -3.65 1.36
C LEU A 205 -13.66 -4.15 2.77
N VAL A 206 -13.18 -3.27 3.64
CA VAL A 206 -12.62 -3.64 4.94
C VAL A 206 -13.58 -3.28 6.07
N PRO A 207 -14.19 -4.27 6.74
CA PRO A 207 -15.06 -4.02 7.88
C PRO A 207 -14.21 -3.68 9.12
N LEU A 208 -14.43 -2.50 9.71
CA LEU A 208 -13.71 -2.03 10.90
C LEU A 208 -14.44 -2.36 12.21
N GLY A 209 -15.76 -2.29 12.20
CA GLY A 209 -16.56 -2.59 13.39
C GLY A 209 -17.98 -2.02 13.30
N PRO A 210 -18.90 -2.50 14.17
CA PRO A 210 -20.32 -2.19 14.07
C PRO A 210 -20.71 -0.82 14.65
N GLU A 211 -19.81 -0.09 15.30
CA GLU A 211 -20.10 1.17 15.96
C GLU A 211 -19.46 2.35 15.22
N VAL A 212 -19.99 3.56 15.43
CA VAL A 212 -19.48 4.80 14.79
C VAL A 212 -18.03 5.09 15.22
N GLU A 213 -17.66 4.76 16.45
CA GLU A 213 -16.32 4.93 17.01
C GLU A 213 -15.24 4.23 16.21
N HIS A 214 -15.57 3.14 15.53
CA HIS A 214 -14.62 2.42 14.67
C HIS A 214 -14.16 3.24 13.45
N ALA A 215 -14.85 4.34 13.13
CA ALA A 215 -14.41 5.26 12.09
C ALA A 215 -13.00 5.82 12.37
N ILE A 216 -12.58 5.91 13.64
CA ILE A 216 -11.25 6.41 14.00
C ILE A 216 -10.13 5.61 13.34
N TYR A 217 -10.32 4.30 13.13
CA TYR A 217 -9.32 3.45 12.49
C TYR A 217 -9.07 3.83 11.02
N ALA A 218 -10.08 4.34 10.32
CA ALA A 218 -9.91 4.91 8.98
C ALA A 218 -9.38 6.35 9.02
N LEU A 219 -9.91 7.17 9.93
CA LEU A 219 -9.60 8.60 9.98
C LEU A 219 -8.15 8.87 10.41
N HIS A 220 -7.61 8.16 11.40
CA HIS A 220 -6.22 8.34 11.82
C HIS A 220 -5.20 7.81 10.79
N TRP A 221 -5.65 7.01 9.84
CA TRP A 221 -4.74 6.44 8.83
C TRP A 221 -4.06 7.51 7.98
N ALA A 222 -4.76 8.60 7.67
CA ALA A 222 -4.18 9.74 6.95
C ALA A 222 -3.09 10.47 7.75
N ALA A 223 -3.26 10.62 9.06
CA ALA A 223 -2.25 11.21 9.93
C ALA A 223 -0.99 10.33 9.98
N ARG A 224 -1.16 9.01 10.10
CA ARG A 224 -0.06 8.04 10.02
C ARG A 224 0.66 8.08 8.68
N ALA A 225 -0.06 8.24 7.57
CA ALA A 225 0.54 8.40 6.25
C ALA A 225 1.44 9.66 6.19
N GLY A 226 1.03 10.76 6.82
CA GLY A 226 1.85 11.98 6.93
C GLY A 226 3.18 11.74 7.64
N ILE A 227 3.21 10.91 8.68
CA ILE A 227 4.44 10.52 9.37
C ILE A 227 5.23 9.51 8.54
N THR A 228 4.59 8.43 8.10
CA THR A 228 5.25 7.29 7.44
C THR A 228 5.84 7.65 6.07
N PHE A 229 5.11 8.40 5.26
CA PHE A 229 5.50 8.77 3.89
C PHE A 229 5.93 10.22 3.78
N GLY A 230 5.29 11.12 4.52
CA GLY A 230 5.56 12.56 4.48
C GLY A 230 6.77 13.00 5.30
N GLY A 231 7.36 12.12 6.13
CA GLY A 231 8.51 12.42 6.98
C GLY A 231 8.23 13.46 8.07
N MET A 232 6.98 13.58 8.48
CA MET A 232 6.58 14.52 9.53
C MET A 232 6.78 13.91 10.91
N LYS A 233 7.02 14.76 11.89
CA LYS A 233 7.15 14.34 13.29
C LYS A 233 5.78 14.42 13.99
N GLY A 234 5.58 13.57 14.99
CA GLY A 234 4.44 13.73 15.90
C GLY A 234 4.41 15.13 16.50
N GLY A 235 3.22 15.74 16.57
CA GLY A 235 3.03 17.12 17.02
C GLY A 235 3.11 18.19 15.93
N ASP A 236 3.55 17.87 14.74
CA ASP A 236 3.54 18.79 13.57
C ASP A 236 2.14 18.93 12.96
N PHE A 237 1.11 19.13 13.79
CA PHE A 237 -0.29 19.00 13.40
C PHE A 237 -0.66 19.80 12.15
N LYS A 238 -0.20 21.04 12.00
CA LYS A 238 -0.51 21.88 10.81
C LYS A 238 0.00 21.26 9.51
N ARG A 239 1.21 20.71 9.55
CA ARG A 239 1.83 20.05 8.38
C ARG A 239 1.13 18.73 8.10
N ILE A 240 0.79 17.95 9.13
CA ILE A 240 0.07 16.68 9.02
C ILE A 240 -1.34 16.90 8.46
N LEU A 241 -2.09 17.88 8.96
CA LEU A 241 -3.41 18.22 8.43
C LEU A 241 -3.33 18.69 6.97
N LYS A 242 -2.34 19.53 6.65
CA LYS A 242 -2.12 19.95 5.26
C LYS A 242 -1.78 18.76 4.36
N TYR A 243 -0.92 17.86 4.82
CA TYR A 243 -0.55 16.65 4.09
C TYR A 243 -1.77 15.74 3.88
N SER A 244 -2.55 15.50 4.93
CA SER A 244 -3.78 14.71 4.86
C SER A 244 -4.74 15.29 3.80
N LYS A 245 -4.92 16.60 3.81
CA LYS A 245 -5.78 17.30 2.84
C LYS A 245 -5.24 17.22 1.40
N ASP A 246 -3.95 17.48 1.21
CA ASP A 246 -3.37 17.71 -0.12
C ASP A 246 -2.90 16.41 -0.80
N LYS A 247 -2.57 15.38 -0.02
CA LYS A 247 -1.91 14.14 -0.50
C LYS A 247 -2.72 12.88 -0.26
N VAL A 248 -3.48 12.82 0.83
CA VAL A 248 -4.32 11.66 1.14
C VAL A 248 -5.75 11.95 0.70
N PHE A 249 -6.14 11.40 -0.45
CA PHE A 249 -7.45 11.65 -1.06
C PHE A 249 -8.53 10.79 -0.41
N ALA A 250 -8.97 11.19 0.78
CA ALA A 250 -9.99 10.49 1.53
C ALA A 250 -11.29 11.30 1.68
N PHE A 251 -12.40 10.62 1.90
CA PHE A 251 -13.71 11.20 2.20
C PHE A 251 -14.51 10.29 3.13
N ALA A 252 -15.51 10.85 3.79
CA ALA A 252 -16.46 10.11 4.60
C ALA A 252 -17.82 10.05 3.87
N MET A 253 -18.43 8.89 3.84
CA MET A 253 -19.77 8.67 3.33
C MET A 253 -20.66 8.24 4.49
N VAL A 254 -21.75 8.97 4.74
CA VAL A 254 -22.68 8.68 5.83
C VAL A 254 -23.99 8.19 5.23
N LEU A 255 -24.38 6.97 5.58
CA LEU A 255 -25.59 6.31 5.11
C LEU A 255 -26.59 6.16 6.25
N GLY A 256 -27.78 6.71 6.07
CA GLY A 256 -28.86 6.67 7.05
C GLY A 256 -29.02 7.95 7.90
N PRO A 257 -29.84 7.92 8.93
CA PRO A 257 -30.17 9.09 9.73
C PRO A 257 -28.96 9.64 10.49
N LEU A 258 -28.87 10.95 10.53
CA LEU A 258 -27.80 11.69 11.17
C LEU A 258 -28.17 12.01 12.64
N ASN A 259 -27.18 11.93 13.53
CA ASN A 259 -27.30 12.25 14.96
C ASN A 259 -26.01 12.91 15.46
N ASP A 260 -25.99 13.37 16.72
CA ASP A 260 -24.87 14.11 17.30
C ASP A 260 -23.55 13.32 17.27
N ARG A 261 -23.60 11.99 17.44
CA ARG A 261 -22.39 11.12 17.35
C ARG A 261 -21.81 11.11 15.94
N ILE A 262 -22.67 11.08 14.93
CA ILE A 262 -22.25 11.12 13.52
C ILE A 262 -21.77 12.51 13.15
N TRP A 263 -22.47 13.57 13.60
CA TRP A 263 -22.07 14.97 13.37
C TRP A 263 -20.68 15.27 13.91
N THR A 264 -20.38 14.81 15.12
CA THR A 264 -19.07 15.08 15.73
C THR A 264 -17.95 14.28 15.07
N THR A 265 -18.20 13.00 14.70
CA THR A 265 -17.23 12.21 13.93
C THR A 265 -17.00 12.79 12.55
N GLY A 266 -18.07 13.28 11.88
CA GLY A 266 -17.97 13.99 10.61
C GLY A 266 -17.20 15.32 10.73
N ALA A 267 -17.37 16.08 11.80
CA ALA A 267 -16.59 17.30 12.06
C ALA A 267 -15.09 16.97 12.23
N GLY A 268 -14.78 15.87 12.92
CA GLY A 268 -13.41 15.37 13.03
C GLY A 268 -12.82 14.96 11.68
N ALA A 269 -13.59 14.28 10.84
CA ALA A 269 -13.19 13.91 9.48
C ALA A 269 -12.90 15.16 8.64
N ILE A 270 -13.77 16.16 8.68
CA ILE A 270 -13.58 17.43 7.96
C ILE A 270 -12.33 18.15 8.46
N ASN A 271 -12.09 18.19 9.76
CA ASN A 271 -10.87 18.77 10.33
C ASN A 271 -9.60 18.05 9.82
N MET A 272 -9.67 16.73 9.62
CA MET A 272 -8.61 15.94 8.99
C MET A 272 -8.49 16.14 7.47
N GLY A 273 -9.37 16.93 6.85
CA GLY A 273 -9.38 17.21 5.42
C GLY A 273 -10.24 16.24 4.59
N PHE A 274 -11.14 15.49 5.22
CA PHE A 274 -12.07 14.59 4.54
C PHE A 274 -13.46 15.22 4.42
N PRO A 275 -13.93 15.57 3.22
CA PRO A 275 -15.30 15.98 3.05
C PRO A 275 -16.26 14.86 3.47
N ALA A 276 -17.38 15.20 4.06
CA ALA A 276 -18.44 14.29 4.46
C ALA A 276 -19.63 14.39 3.52
N ILE A 277 -20.06 13.26 2.97
CA ILE A 277 -21.21 13.19 2.05
C ILE A 277 -22.27 12.29 2.67
N ALA A 278 -23.49 12.83 2.80
CA ALA A 278 -24.63 12.11 3.37
C ALA A 278 -25.69 11.80 2.31
N ASN A 279 -26.32 10.63 2.43
CA ASN A 279 -27.48 10.25 1.60
C ASN A 279 -28.82 10.73 2.15
N THR A 280 -28.81 11.51 3.22
CA THR A 280 -29.98 12.13 3.87
C THR A 280 -30.01 13.62 3.72
N ASP A 281 -31.21 14.21 3.85
CA ASP A 281 -31.34 15.66 3.81
C ASP A 281 -30.68 16.30 5.03
N ILE A 282 -29.83 17.30 4.76
CA ILE A 282 -29.09 18.03 5.79
C ILE A 282 -29.84 19.32 6.06
N PRO A 283 -30.35 19.55 7.27
CA PRO A 283 -31.09 20.75 7.60
C PRO A 283 -30.28 22.03 7.34
N THR A 284 -30.82 22.95 6.55
CA THR A 284 -30.22 24.27 6.29
C THR A 284 -30.95 25.30 7.14
N ILE A 285 -30.37 25.71 8.26
CA ILE A 285 -31.03 26.67 9.17
C ILE A 285 -30.85 28.10 8.72
N HIS A 286 -29.81 28.47 7.95
CA HIS A 286 -29.62 29.79 7.40
C HIS A 286 -28.94 29.79 6.04
N PRO A 287 -29.47 30.45 5.03
CA PRO A 287 -28.72 30.93 3.88
C PRO A 287 -27.88 32.11 4.35
N THR A 288 -26.68 31.88 4.87
CA THR A 288 -25.79 32.97 5.21
C THR A 288 -24.63 32.95 4.23
N GLY A 289 -24.39 34.08 3.58
CA GLY A 289 -23.24 34.36 2.73
C GLY A 289 -21.89 34.34 3.47
N VAL A 290 -21.74 33.48 4.46
CA VAL A 290 -20.44 33.09 5.00
C VAL A 290 -19.90 32.04 4.05
N THR A 291 -18.71 32.26 3.55
CA THR A 291 -17.95 31.30 2.75
C THR A 291 -18.03 29.94 3.41
N ILE A 292 -18.77 29.06 2.80
CA ILE A 292 -19.19 27.81 3.35
C ILE A 292 -17.99 26.91 3.30
N TYR A 293 -17.67 26.27 4.40
CA TYR A 293 -17.04 24.99 4.34
C TYR A 293 -18.06 24.00 3.74
N GLU A 294 -18.11 23.94 2.42
CA GLU A 294 -18.93 22.98 1.66
C GLU A 294 -18.37 21.55 1.75
N GLU A 295 -17.79 21.19 2.87
CA GLU A 295 -17.19 19.89 3.08
C GLU A 295 -18.21 18.86 3.59
N VAL A 296 -19.45 19.31 3.87
CA VAL A 296 -20.61 18.44 4.06
C VAL A 296 -21.54 18.62 2.88
N ALA A 297 -21.57 17.66 1.99
CA ALA A 297 -22.47 17.64 0.85
C ALA A 297 -23.56 16.59 1.05
N LYS A 298 -24.70 16.77 0.37
CA LYS A 298 -25.75 15.75 0.30
C LYS A 298 -25.92 15.27 -1.13
N GLU A 299 -26.22 13.97 -1.28
CA GLU A 299 -26.71 13.40 -2.52
C GLU A 299 -27.78 12.37 -2.20
N LEU A 300 -29.01 12.68 -2.58
CA LEU A 300 -30.19 11.87 -2.28
C LEU A 300 -30.45 10.78 -3.32
N ASP A 301 -29.86 10.90 -4.51
CA ASP A 301 -29.92 9.87 -5.53
C ASP A 301 -28.82 8.84 -5.27
N PRO A 302 -29.15 7.60 -4.86
CA PRO A 302 -28.19 6.57 -4.55
C PRO A 302 -27.22 6.26 -5.70
N LYS A 303 -27.68 6.41 -6.94
CA LYS A 303 -26.87 6.13 -8.14
C LYS A 303 -25.81 7.18 -8.42
N LYS A 304 -25.96 8.38 -7.84
CA LYS A 304 -25.01 9.49 -7.98
C LYS A 304 -24.12 9.68 -6.77
N LEU A 305 -24.36 8.93 -5.70
CA LEU A 305 -23.70 9.14 -4.42
C LEU A 305 -22.17 9.01 -4.53
N VAL A 306 -21.65 7.95 -5.15
CA VAL A 306 -20.21 7.74 -5.34
C VAL A 306 -19.62 8.80 -6.26
N GLU A 307 -20.30 9.15 -7.35
CA GLU A 307 -19.87 10.20 -8.28
C GLU A 307 -19.77 11.56 -7.57
N LYS A 308 -20.77 11.88 -6.72
CA LYS A 308 -20.76 13.11 -5.90
C LYS A 308 -19.59 13.14 -4.92
N CYS A 309 -19.26 12.01 -4.29
CA CYS A 309 -18.09 11.90 -3.41
C CYS A 309 -16.78 12.18 -4.17
N ILE A 310 -16.64 11.62 -5.36
CA ILE A 310 -15.47 11.79 -6.23
C ILE A 310 -15.35 13.25 -6.68
N GLU A 311 -16.46 13.88 -7.09
CA GLU A 311 -16.52 15.28 -7.48
C GLU A 311 -16.09 16.20 -6.33
N VAL A 312 -16.73 16.05 -5.15
CA VAL A 312 -16.45 16.88 -3.97
C VAL A 312 -15.00 16.75 -3.51
N ARG A 313 -14.45 15.52 -3.58
CA ARG A 313 -13.05 15.28 -3.21
C ARG A 313 -12.05 15.67 -4.30
N GLY A 314 -12.50 15.83 -5.54
CA GLY A 314 -11.65 16.21 -6.67
C GLY A 314 -10.78 15.09 -7.20
N LEU A 315 -11.24 13.83 -7.10
CA LEU A 315 -10.52 12.66 -7.63
C LEU A 315 -10.64 12.60 -9.16
N LYS A 316 -9.51 12.28 -9.81
CA LYS A 316 -9.45 12.03 -11.26
C LYS A 316 -9.32 10.53 -11.48
N ILE A 317 -10.38 9.88 -11.91
CA ILE A 317 -10.43 8.43 -12.10
C ILE A 317 -10.89 8.12 -13.52
N THR A 318 -10.14 7.26 -14.23
CA THR A 318 -10.51 6.74 -15.54
C THR A 318 -10.74 5.23 -15.43
N VAL A 319 -11.93 4.78 -15.78
CA VAL A 319 -12.30 3.35 -15.74
C VAL A 319 -12.44 2.83 -17.18
N SER A 320 -11.75 1.73 -17.49
CA SER A 320 -11.92 0.97 -18.73
C SER A 320 -12.57 -0.36 -18.40
N LYS A 321 -13.62 -0.72 -19.13
CA LYS A 321 -14.37 -1.96 -18.92
C LYS A 321 -14.18 -2.91 -20.09
N PRO A 322 -13.48 -4.05 -19.91
CA PRO A 322 -13.47 -5.11 -20.92
C PRO A 322 -14.85 -5.77 -21.03
N PRO A 323 -15.21 -6.37 -22.17
CA PRO A 323 -16.51 -7.00 -22.39
C PRO A 323 -16.57 -8.39 -21.72
N ILE A 324 -16.60 -8.41 -20.38
CA ILE A 324 -16.67 -9.63 -19.57
C ILE A 324 -17.87 -9.59 -18.62
N PRO A 325 -18.40 -10.76 -18.18
CA PRO A 325 -19.63 -10.82 -17.40
C PRO A 325 -19.46 -10.51 -15.90
N VAL A 326 -18.23 -10.50 -15.39
CA VAL A 326 -17.92 -10.19 -13.98
C VAL A 326 -17.54 -8.73 -13.81
N ALA A 327 -17.58 -8.21 -12.58
CA ALA A 327 -17.11 -6.87 -12.29
C ALA A 327 -15.59 -6.75 -12.57
N TYR A 328 -15.17 -5.57 -13.00
CA TYR A 328 -13.80 -5.31 -13.38
C TYR A 328 -13.28 -4.02 -12.72
N GLY A 329 -12.09 -4.09 -12.11
CA GLY A 329 -11.43 -2.95 -11.51
C GLY A 329 -10.27 -3.37 -10.61
N PRO A 330 -9.30 -2.48 -10.36
CA PRO A 330 -8.08 -2.79 -9.60
C PRO A 330 -8.32 -3.28 -8.16
N ALA A 331 -9.53 -3.10 -7.61
CA ALA A 331 -9.87 -3.57 -6.28
C ALA A 331 -9.90 -5.11 -6.12
N PHE A 332 -9.88 -5.84 -7.21
CA PHE A 332 -9.86 -7.31 -7.19
C PHE A 332 -8.44 -7.86 -7.28
N GLU A 333 -7.44 -7.05 -7.55
CA GLU A 333 -6.05 -7.47 -7.59
C GLU A 333 -5.62 -8.03 -6.22
N GLY A 334 -5.14 -9.29 -6.22
CA GLY A 334 -4.78 -10.00 -5.00
C GLY A 334 -5.94 -10.76 -4.33
N GLU A 335 -7.15 -10.72 -4.88
CA GLU A 335 -8.29 -11.53 -4.40
C GLU A 335 -7.93 -13.01 -4.40
N ARG A 336 -7.94 -13.64 -3.21
CA ARG A 336 -7.55 -15.03 -3.06
C ARG A 336 -8.73 -15.97 -3.33
N ILE A 337 -8.57 -16.83 -4.33
CA ILE A 337 -9.50 -17.92 -4.59
C ILE A 337 -8.97 -19.18 -3.91
N ARG A 338 -9.67 -19.66 -2.87
CA ARG A 338 -9.32 -20.90 -2.19
C ARG A 338 -9.62 -22.11 -3.08
N LYS A 339 -9.07 -23.28 -2.70
CA LYS A 339 -9.26 -24.50 -3.46
C LYS A 339 -10.73 -24.95 -3.52
N GLU A 340 -11.46 -24.76 -2.45
CA GLU A 340 -12.90 -25.04 -2.31
C GLU A 340 -13.78 -24.09 -3.12
N ASP A 341 -13.33 -22.87 -3.40
CA ASP A 341 -14.06 -21.84 -4.15
C ASP A 341 -13.69 -21.84 -5.64
N MET A 342 -12.77 -22.70 -6.04
CA MET A 342 -12.20 -22.74 -7.37
C MET A 342 -12.99 -23.66 -8.31
N HIS A 343 -13.35 -23.15 -9.48
CA HIS A 343 -13.91 -23.96 -10.57
C HIS A 343 -12.80 -24.66 -11.37
N ILE A 344 -11.80 -23.89 -11.81
CA ILE A 344 -10.67 -24.40 -12.63
C ILE A 344 -9.38 -23.70 -12.27
N GLU A 345 -8.30 -24.44 -12.40
CA GLU A 345 -6.91 -23.99 -12.16
C GLU A 345 -6.07 -24.23 -13.42
N PHE A 346 -5.23 -23.27 -13.76
CA PHE A 346 -4.27 -23.36 -14.85
C PHE A 346 -2.85 -23.14 -14.29
N GLY A 347 -1.89 -23.91 -14.77
CA GLY A 347 -0.50 -23.79 -14.35
C GLY A 347 -0.22 -24.32 -12.94
N GLY A 348 0.63 -23.63 -12.20
CA GLY A 348 1.12 -24.06 -10.91
C GLY A 348 2.10 -25.24 -11.02
N GLN A 349 2.08 -26.14 -10.01
CA GLN A 349 2.98 -27.31 -10.01
C GLN A 349 2.47 -28.51 -10.81
N ARG A 350 1.23 -28.47 -11.28
CA ARG A 350 0.56 -29.67 -11.80
C ARG A 350 0.35 -29.67 -13.32
N THR A 351 0.21 -28.50 -13.91
CA THR A 351 0.05 -28.35 -15.36
C THR A 351 0.97 -27.24 -15.87
N PRO A 352 1.52 -27.35 -17.11
CA PRO A 352 2.33 -26.28 -17.65
C PRO A 352 1.50 -25.04 -17.95
N ALA A 353 2.10 -23.86 -17.69
CA ALA A 353 1.55 -22.59 -18.10
C ALA A 353 2.68 -21.62 -18.42
N PHE A 354 2.39 -20.66 -19.31
CA PHE A 354 3.26 -19.52 -19.58
C PHE A 354 2.44 -18.30 -20.01
N GLU A 355 3.04 -17.14 -19.87
CA GLU A 355 2.56 -15.89 -20.47
C GLU A 355 3.72 -15.22 -21.21
N TRP A 356 3.50 -14.78 -22.40
CA TRP A 356 4.51 -14.18 -23.26
C TRP A 356 3.90 -13.07 -24.12
N LEU A 357 4.45 -11.87 -23.99
CA LEU A 357 4.09 -10.74 -24.84
C LEU A 357 5.28 -10.39 -25.74
N HIS A 358 5.02 -10.30 -27.05
CA HIS A 358 6.01 -9.88 -28.01
C HIS A 358 5.43 -8.97 -29.11
N MET A 359 6.31 -8.15 -29.65
CA MET A 359 5.99 -7.26 -30.76
C MET A 359 6.02 -8.01 -32.08
N VAL A 360 5.04 -7.74 -32.93
CA VAL A 360 4.98 -8.24 -34.30
C VAL A 360 4.59 -7.13 -35.27
N ASP A 361 4.74 -7.37 -36.58
CA ASP A 361 4.36 -6.40 -37.60
C ASP A 361 2.84 -6.11 -37.54
N LEU A 362 2.47 -4.85 -37.58
CA LEU A 362 1.07 -4.39 -37.59
C LEU A 362 0.22 -5.05 -38.68
N LYS A 363 0.80 -5.50 -39.77
CA LYS A 363 0.10 -6.14 -40.89
C LYS A 363 -0.29 -7.58 -40.58
N THR A 364 0.38 -8.22 -39.63
CA THR A 364 0.13 -9.63 -39.24
C THR A 364 -0.89 -9.76 -38.14
N ILE A 365 -1.25 -8.66 -37.45
CA ILE A 365 -2.22 -8.67 -36.33
C ILE A 365 -3.63 -8.42 -36.84
N GLU A 366 -4.54 -9.30 -36.45
CA GLU A 366 -5.99 -9.06 -36.49
C GLU A 366 -6.43 -8.46 -35.14
N ASP A 367 -6.67 -7.15 -35.15
CA ASP A 367 -6.94 -6.38 -33.91
C ASP A 367 -8.15 -6.91 -33.14
N GLY A 368 -7.98 -7.15 -31.83
CA GLY A 368 -9.03 -7.67 -30.95
C GLY A 368 -9.33 -9.17 -31.12
N LYS A 369 -8.60 -9.87 -31.98
CA LYS A 369 -8.80 -11.32 -32.18
C LYS A 369 -8.32 -12.10 -30.98
N VAL A 370 -9.18 -12.98 -30.47
CA VAL A 370 -8.84 -13.99 -29.46
C VAL A 370 -9.01 -15.37 -30.06
N THR A 371 -7.93 -16.15 -30.10
CA THR A 371 -7.90 -17.51 -30.62
C THR A 371 -7.63 -18.49 -29.50
N ILE A 372 -8.36 -19.61 -29.43
CA ILE A 372 -8.12 -20.69 -28.48
C ILE A 372 -7.71 -21.93 -29.28
N ILE A 373 -6.54 -22.48 -28.98
CA ILE A 373 -5.94 -23.64 -29.66
C ILE A 373 -5.85 -24.80 -28.66
N GLY A 374 -6.44 -25.93 -29.06
CA GLY A 374 -6.39 -27.19 -28.29
C GLY A 374 -7.66 -28.02 -28.52
N ALA A 375 -7.66 -29.26 -28.01
CA ALA A 375 -8.77 -30.17 -28.12
C ALA A 375 -9.87 -29.85 -27.10
N ASP A 376 -11.12 -29.69 -27.61
CA ASP A 376 -12.32 -29.48 -26.80
C ASP A 376 -12.19 -28.45 -25.67
N PRO A 377 -11.68 -27.22 -25.93
CA PRO A 377 -11.34 -26.24 -24.87
C PRO A 377 -12.58 -25.89 -24.02
N GLU A 378 -13.73 -25.71 -24.64
CA GLU A 378 -14.97 -25.38 -23.98
C GLU A 378 -15.46 -26.50 -23.05
N ALA A 379 -15.46 -27.75 -23.52
CA ALA A 379 -15.93 -28.90 -22.72
C ALA A 379 -15.01 -29.15 -21.53
N ARG A 380 -13.69 -28.95 -21.70
CA ARG A 380 -12.71 -29.08 -20.61
C ARG A 380 -12.86 -27.96 -19.59
N TYR A 381 -13.08 -26.73 -20.04
CA TYR A 381 -13.34 -25.61 -19.17
C TYR A 381 -14.62 -25.80 -18.35
N GLN A 382 -15.72 -26.23 -18.99
CA GLN A 382 -16.98 -26.53 -18.31
C GLN A 382 -16.85 -27.64 -17.26
N LYS A 383 -16.03 -28.66 -17.52
CA LYS A 383 -15.75 -29.73 -16.55
C LYS A 383 -15.03 -29.22 -15.31
N GLY A 384 -14.22 -28.17 -15.43
CA GLY A 384 -13.40 -27.66 -14.35
C GLY A 384 -12.20 -28.53 -13.99
N GLY A 385 -11.61 -28.26 -12.84
CA GLY A 385 -10.44 -29.00 -12.33
C GLY A 385 -9.11 -28.34 -12.71
N GLN A 386 -8.29 -29.01 -13.52
CA GLN A 386 -6.97 -28.50 -13.92
C GLN A 386 -6.77 -28.55 -15.43
N MET A 387 -6.10 -27.54 -15.98
CA MET A 387 -5.87 -27.39 -17.40
C MET A 387 -4.56 -26.65 -17.69
N PRO A 388 -3.78 -27.05 -18.70
CA PRO A 388 -2.67 -26.23 -19.18
C PRO A 388 -3.16 -24.89 -19.75
N LEU A 389 -2.33 -23.85 -19.68
CA LEU A 389 -2.64 -22.56 -20.28
C LEU A 389 -1.38 -21.83 -20.77
N GLY A 390 -1.29 -21.60 -22.05
CA GLY A 390 -0.33 -20.65 -22.64
C GLY A 390 -1.05 -19.38 -23.05
N VAL A 391 -0.62 -18.23 -22.55
CA VAL A 391 -1.12 -16.91 -22.92
C VAL A 391 -0.08 -16.22 -23.79
N MET A 392 -0.30 -16.19 -25.10
CA MET A 392 0.57 -15.49 -26.04
C MET A 392 -0.13 -14.21 -26.51
N VAL A 393 0.51 -13.08 -26.25
CA VAL A 393 0.01 -11.76 -26.60
C VAL A 393 0.90 -11.15 -27.68
N GLU A 394 0.34 -10.88 -28.83
CA GLU A 394 1.01 -10.22 -29.94
C GLU A 394 0.53 -8.76 -30.01
N VAL A 395 1.50 -7.85 -29.93
CA VAL A 395 1.23 -6.40 -29.95
C VAL A 395 1.94 -5.76 -31.14
N GLY A 396 1.27 -4.80 -31.76
CA GLY A 396 1.86 -4.00 -32.82
C GLY A 396 1.43 -2.55 -32.69
N GLY A 397 2.35 -1.65 -33.04
CA GLY A 397 2.09 -0.22 -32.99
C GLY A 397 3.20 0.54 -33.72
N ARG A 398 2.85 1.70 -34.30
CA ARG A 398 3.81 2.56 -35.03
C ARG A 398 4.96 3.06 -34.16
N LYS A 399 4.76 3.12 -32.86
CA LYS A 399 5.75 3.54 -31.86
C LYS A 399 6.17 2.39 -30.94
N MET A 400 5.64 1.17 -31.15
CA MET A 400 6.03 0.01 -30.36
C MET A 400 7.47 -0.40 -30.66
N GLN A 401 8.22 -0.78 -29.65
CA GLN A 401 9.61 -1.23 -29.72
C GLN A 401 9.80 -2.50 -28.90
N LYS A 402 10.77 -3.34 -29.28
CA LYS A 402 11.08 -4.59 -28.59
C LYS A 402 11.43 -4.36 -27.10
N ASP A 403 12.08 -3.27 -26.78
CA ASP A 403 12.46 -2.91 -25.41
C ASP A 403 11.27 -2.58 -24.51
N PHE A 404 10.08 -2.34 -25.08
CA PHE A 404 8.85 -2.07 -24.32
C PHE A 404 8.12 -3.35 -23.92
N GLU A 405 8.41 -4.48 -24.56
CA GLU A 405 7.74 -5.77 -24.29
C GLU A 405 7.71 -6.13 -22.79
N PRO A 406 8.81 -6.05 -22.02
CA PRO A 406 8.79 -6.40 -20.61
C PRO A 406 7.88 -5.51 -19.75
N VAL A 407 7.75 -4.24 -20.10
CA VAL A 407 6.89 -3.28 -19.37
C VAL A 407 5.42 -3.62 -19.59
N LEU A 408 5.05 -3.96 -20.83
CA LEU A 408 3.68 -4.38 -21.14
C LEU A 408 3.37 -5.76 -20.58
N GLU A 409 4.32 -6.73 -20.69
CA GLU A 409 4.16 -8.10 -20.19
C GLU A 409 3.85 -8.16 -18.69
N ARG A 410 4.53 -7.34 -17.88
CA ARG A 410 4.27 -7.25 -16.45
C ARG A 410 2.85 -6.79 -16.10
N LYS A 411 2.18 -6.10 -17.02
CA LYS A 411 0.79 -5.65 -16.82
C LYS A 411 -0.24 -6.76 -17.03
N ILE A 412 0.13 -7.89 -17.64
CA ILE A 412 -0.77 -9.04 -17.77
C ILE A 412 -1.30 -9.46 -16.40
N HIS A 413 -0.40 -9.57 -15.42
CA HIS A 413 -0.75 -9.89 -14.04
C HIS A 413 -1.83 -8.96 -13.47
N HIS A 414 -1.61 -7.64 -13.55
CA HIS A 414 -2.54 -6.65 -13.04
C HIS A 414 -3.88 -6.71 -13.78
N PHE A 415 -3.85 -6.71 -15.10
CA PHE A 415 -5.06 -6.70 -15.91
C PHE A 415 -5.96 -7.92 -15.67
N VAL A 416 -5.37 -9.09 -15.51
CA VAL A 416 -6.13 -10.32 -15.25
C VAL A 416 -6.72 -10.32 -13.83
N ASN A 417 -5.96 -9.87 -12.84
CA ASN A 417 -6.40 -9.81 -11.44
C ASN A 417 -7.45 -8.71 -11.17
N GLU A 418 -7.64 -7.77 -12.08
CA GLU A 418 -8.69 -6.76 -11.99
C GLU A 418 -10.10 -7.33 -12.31
N ALA A 419 -10.21 -8.58 -12.75
CA ALA A 419 -11.48 -9.25 -12.96
C ALA A 419 -11.92 -9.99 -11.68
N GLN A 420 -13.15 -9.70 -11.21
CA GLN A 420 -13.70 -10.35 -10.02
C GLN A 420 -13.76 -11.87 -10.19
N GLY A 421 -13.28 -12.60 -9.17
CA GLY A 421 -13.27 -14.06 -9.17
C GLY A 421 -12.20 -14.67 -10.07
N ILE A 422 -11.24 -13.89 -10.53
CA ILE A 422 -10.05 -14.34 -11.25
C ILE A 422 -8.83 -14.06 -10.38
N TRP A 423 -7.95 -15.02 -10.28
CA TRP A 423 -6.70 -14.89 -9.55
C TRP A 423 -5.54 -15.36 -10.40
N HIS A 424 -4.52 -14.54 -10.48
CA HIS A 424 -3.27 -14.83 -11.18
C HIS A 424 -2.09 -14.53 -10.29
N MET A 425 -1.13 -15.43 -10.23
CA MET A 425 0.13 -15.27 -9.52
C MET A 425 1.30 -15.75 -10.38
N GLY A 426 2.43 -15.08 -10.21
CA GLY A 426 3.65 -15.37 -10.96
C GLY A 426 3.75 -14.57 -12.23
N GLN A 427 4.65 -15.00 -13.10
CA GLN A 427 4.92 -14.37 -14.40
C GLN A 427 5.69 -15.36 -15.30
N ARG A 428 5.73 -15.06 -16.61
CA ARG A 428 6.46 -15.85 -17.61
C ARG A 428 6.02 -17.33 -17.58
N ASP A 429 6.93 -18.26 -17.34
CA ASP A 429 6.70 -19.71 -17.26
C ASP A 429 6.49 -20.25 -15.83
N GLN A 430 6.46 -19.36 -14.85
CA GLN A 430 6.14 -19.65 -13.46
C GLN A 430 4.85 -18.95 -13.06
N ASN A 431 3.77 -19.25 -13.74
CA ASN A 431 2.49 -18.61 -13.51
C ASN A 431 1.39 -19.59 -13.11
N TRP A 432 0.33 -19.04 -12.56
CA TRP A 432 -0.75 -19.77 -11.97
C TRP A 432 -2.04 -18.93 -12.00
N PHE A 433 -3.08 -19.48 -12.63
CA PHE A 433 -4.38 -18.82 -12.73
C PHE A 433 -5.45 -19.66 -12.06
N ARG A 434 -6.44 -19.00 -11.47
CA ARG A 434 -7.65 -19.62 -10.96
C ARG A 434 -8.87 -18.82 -11.38
N VAL A 435 -9.94 -19.54 -11.70
CA VAL A 435 -11.28 -18.99 -11.90
C VAL A 435 -12.17 -19.53 -10.80
N SER A 436 -12.86 -18.63 -10.09
CA SER A 436 -13.79 -19.04 -9.03
C SER A 436 -15.06 -19.68 -9.57
N ILE A 437 -15.74 -20.47 -8.72
CA ILE A 437 -17.06 -21.03 -9.01
C ILE A 437 -18.06 -19.90 -9.31
N ASN A 438 -17.96 -18.76 -8.64
CA ASN A 438 -18.88 -17.64 -8.86
C ASN A 438 -18.63 -16.99 -10.21
N ALA A 439 -17.39 -16.67 -10.57
CA ALA A 439 -17.09 -16.12 -11.89
C ALA A 439 -17.51 -17.06 -13.03
N PHE A 440 -17.33 -18.36 -12.84
CA PHE A 440 -17.82 -19.36 -13.79
C PHE A 440 -19.36 -19.33 -13.93
N LYS A 441 -20.10 -19.28 -12.81
CA LYS A 441 -21.57 -19.19 -12.82
C LYS A 441 -22.09 -17.91 -13.47
N ASP A 442 -21.33 -16.82 -13.32
CA ASP A 442 -21.63 -15.52 -13.93
C ASP A 442 -21.30 -15.50 -15.43
N GLY A 443 -20.76 -16.61 -15.98
CA GLY A 443 -20.52 -16.78 -17.41
C GLY A 443 -19.11 -16.44 -17.87
N PHE A 444 -18.13 -16.33 -16.96
CA PHE A 444 -16.74 -16.13 -17.36
C PHE A 444 -16.21 -17.36 -18.08
N VAL A 445 -15.64 -17.19 -19.27
CA VAL A 445 -15.08 -18.24 -20.14
C VAL A 445 -13.65 -17.92 -20.55
N LEU A 446 -12.93 -18.90 -21.13
CA LEU A 446 -11.52 -18.76 -21.55
C LEU A 446 -11.27 -17.52 -22.41
N LYS A 447 -12.16 -17.23 -23.36
CA LYS A 447 -12.03 -16.08 -24.26
C LYS A 447 -11.85 -14.76 -23.51
N HIS A 448 -12.48 -14.63 -22.33
CA HIS A 448 -12.45 -13.39 -21.56
C HIS A 448 -11.05 -13.01 -21.05
N PHE A 449 -10.11 -13.95 -20.90
CA PHE A 449 -8.70 -13.61 -20.66
C PHE A 449 -8.13 -12.77 -21.81
N GLY A 450 -8.42 -13.17 -23.05
CA GLY A 450 -8.01 -12.39 -24.23
C GLY A 450 -8.74 -11.06 -24.35
N ASP A 451 -10.05 -11.01 -24.04
CA ASP A 451 -10.85 -9.79 -24.09
C ASP A 451 -10.35 -8.74 -23.07
N ILE A 452 -9.92 -9.18 -21.87
CA ILE A 452 -9.27 -8.33 -20.88
C ILE A 452 -7.96 -7.73 -21.44
N LEU A 453 -7.07 -8.59 -21.94
CA LEU A 453 -5.76 -8.18 -22.42
C LEU A 453 -5.84 -7.26 -23.64
N THR A 454 -6.68 -7.56 -24.61
CA THR A 454 -6.88 -6.72 -25.80
C THR A 454 -7.41 -5.33 -25.44
N THR A 455 -8.37 -5.27 -24.52
CA THR A 455 -8.97 -4.00 -24.06
C THR A 455 -7.97 -3.17 -23.28
N GLN A 456 -7.32 -3.76 -22.26
CA GLN A 456 -6.49 -3.03 -21.32
C GLN A 456 -5.16 -2.59 -21.91
N LEU A 457 -4.50 -3.41 -22.72
CA LEU A 457 -3.28 -3.03 -23.40
C LEU A 457 -3.49 -1.83 -24.33
N LYS A 458 -4.59 -1.82 -25.08
CA LYS A 458 -4.95 -0.68 -25.94
C LYS A 458 -5.35 0.56 -25.14
N HIS A 459 -6.01 0.39 -24.02
CA HIS A 459 -6.41 1.53 -23.17
C HIS A 459 -5.21 2.14 -22.44
N LYS A 460 -4.42 1.31 -21.77
CA LYS A 460 -3.31 1.76 -20.92
C LYS A 460 -2.11 2.25 -21.73
N PHE A 461 -1.86 1.66 -22.90
CA PHE A 461 -0.71 1.95 -23.76
C PHE A 461 -1.12 2.51 -25.14
N ASN A 462 -2.19 3.32 -25.17
CA ASN A 462 -2.77 3.88 -26.39
C ASN A 462 -1.81 4.73 -27.23
N ASN A 463 -0.73 5.19 -26.64
CA ASN A 463 0.31 5.98 -27.31
C ASN A 463 1.31 5.12 -28.13
N ILE A 464 1.42 3.81 -27.83
CA ILE A 464 2.38 2.90 -28.46
C ILE A 464 1.76 1.64 -29.06
N VAL A 465 0.59 1.21 -28.56
CA VAL A 465 -0.12 0.00 -28.99
C VAL A 465 -1.30 0.40 -29.89
N ASP A 466 -1.20 0.05 -31.19
CA ASP A 466 -2.30 0.25 -32.15
C ASP A 466 -3.19 -1.00 -32.26
N LYS A 467 -2.61 -2.22 -32.21
CA LYS A 467 -3.32 -3.49 -32.35
C LYS A 467 -2.82 -4.54 -31.34
N VAL A 468 -3.74 -5.38 -30.89
CA VAL A 468 -3.47 -6.52 -30.02
C VAL A 468 -4.24 -7.74 -30.49
N GLN A 469 -3.59 -8.90 -30.54
CA GLN A 469 -4.29 -10.18 -30.62
C GLN A 469 -3.75 -11.13 -29.55
N VAL A 470 -4.59 -12.06 -29.12
CA VAL A 470 -4.27 -13.03 -28.07
C VAL A 470 -4.54 -14.44 -28.55
N THR A 471 -3.56 -15.33 -28.36
CA THR A 471 -3.71 -16.76 -28.58
C THR A 471 -3.58 -17.50 -27.25
N LEU A 472 -4.59 -18.29 -26.90
CA LEU A 472 -4.61 -19.14 -25.74
C LEU A 472 -4.39 -20.60 -26.16
N PHE A 473 -3.33 -21.22 -25.65
CA PHE A 473 -3.01 -22.64 -25.87
C PHE A 473 -3.47 -23.43 -24.66
N VAL A 474 -4.22 -24.49 -24.87
CA VAL A 474 -4.81 -25.30 -23.78
C VAL A 474 -4.44 -26.78 -23.83
N ASP A 475 -3.67 -27.21 -24.79
CA ASP A 475 -3.10 -28.57 -24.86
C ASP A 475 -1.67 -28.56 -24.34
N GLU A 476 -1.32 -29.57 -23.54
CA GLU A 476 -0.04 -29.62 -22.85
C GLU A 476 1.16 -29.62 -23.81
N ALA A 477 1.05 -30.30 -24.96
CA ALA A 477 2.10 -30.34 -25.98
C ALA A 477 2.35 -28.96 -26.59
N ASP A 478 1.28 -28.25 -26.95
CA ASP A 478 1.36 -26.91 -27.54
C ASP A 478 1.88 -25.89 -26.54
N VAL A 479 1.39 -25.97 -25.28
CA VAL A 479 1.88 -25.09 -24.19
C VAL A 479 3.38 -25.29 -23.94
N LYS A 480 3.85 -26.54 -23.90
CA LYS A 480 5.28 -26.83 -23.71
C LYS A 480 6.12 -26.34 -24.89
N ALA A 481 5.68 -26.60 -26.13
CA ALA A 481 6.40 -26.17 -27.32
C ALA A 481 6.53 -24.64 -27.40
N LYS A 482 5.44 -23.90 -27.15
CA LYS A 482 5.44 -22.44 -27.16
C LYS A 482 6.18 -21.82 -25.98
N ASN A 483 6.17 -22.49 -24.81
CA ASN A 483 6.97 -22.05 -23.67
C ASN A 483 8.47 -22.09 -23.96
N GLU A 484 8.96 -23.07 -24.71
CA GLU A 484 10.38 -23.12 -25.10
C GLU A 484 10.79 -21.95 -26.01
N GLU A 485 9.87 -21.46 -26.84
CA GLU A 485 10.11 -20.23 -27.64
C GLU A 485 10.14 -18.99 -26.71
N ALA A 486 9.19 -18.88 -25.78
CA ALA A 486 9.12 -17.78 -24.83
C ALA A 486 10.34 -17.73 -23.90
N ARG A 487 10.81 -18.88 -23.41
CA ARG A 487 12.03 -18.98 -22.56
C ARG A 487 13.27 -18.39 -23.22
N LYS A 488 13.42 -18.53 -24.51
CA LYS A 488 14.56 -17.92 -25.24
C LYS A 488 14.49 -16.39 -25.15
N ALA A 489 13.29 -15.83 -25.31
CA ALA A 489 13.09 -14.37 -25.17
C ALA A 489 13.31 -13.88 -23.73
N TYR A 490 12.87 -14.63 -22.74
CA TYR A 490 13.11 -14.30 -21.32
C TYR A 490 14.61 -14.31 -21.00
N LEU A 491 15.31 -15.36 -21.42
CA LEU A 491 16.75 -15.50 -21.19
C LEU A 491 17.54 -14.36 -21.85
N GLU A 492 17.18 -13.98 -23.08
CA GLU A 492 17.82 -12.86 -23.79
C GLU A 492 17.70 -11.56 -22.97
N ARG A 493 16.50 -11.28 -22.42
CA ARG A 493 16.24 -10.09 -21.59
C ARG A 493 17.03 -10.13 -20.28
N ASP A 494 17.07 -11.29 -19.59
CA ASP A 494 17.73 -11.45 -18.31
C ASP A 494 19.25 -11.36 -18.42
N ILE A 495 19.86 -11.98 -19.45
CA ILE A 495 21.29 -11.87 -19.73
C ILE A 495 21.68 -10.43 -20.04
N ARG A 496 20.85 -9.73 -20.78
CA ARG A 496 21.12 -8.32 -21.12
C ARG A 496 21.25 -7.44 -19.88
N LEU A 497 20.35 -7.59 -18.88
CA LEU A 497 20.44 -6.84 -17.63
C LEU A 497 21.62 -7.30 -16.77
N ALA A 498 21.83 -8.62 -16.65
CA ALA A 498 22.87 -9.20 -15.78
C ALA A 498 24.30 -8.86 -16.24
N THR A 499 24.49 -8.53 -17.51
CA THR A 499 25.79 -8.10 -18.07
C THR A 499 26.05 -6.60 -17.96
N MET A 500 25.06 -5.82 -17.50
CA MET A 500 25.20 -4.36 -17.35
C MET A 500 25.74 -4.02 -15.96
N THR A 501 26.60 -3.00 -15.93
CA THR A 501 27.12 -2.41 -14.68
C THR A 501 26.85 -0.92 -14.66
N ASP A 502 26.97 -0.31 -13.50
CA ASP A 502 26.81 1.14 -13.34
C ASP A 502 27.85 1.91 -14.16
N GLU A 503 29.03 1.32 -14.40
CA GLU A 503 30.07 1.87 -15.26
C GLU A 503 29.77 1.76 -16.76
N SER A 504 28.95 0.77 -17.15
CA SER A 504 28.64 0.47 -18.55
C SER A 504 27.64 1.42 -19.20
N VAL A 505 27.04 2.33 -18.45
CA VAL A 505 26.03 3.28 -18.92
C VAL A 505 26.39 4.72 -18.53
N ASP A 506 26.05 5.68 -19.38
CA ASP A 506 26.25 7.11 -19.12
C ASP A 506 25.00 7.76 -18.48
N THR A 507 23.87 7.06 -18.50
CA THR A 507 22.58 7.56 -18.05
C THR A 507 21.94 6.57 -17.10
N PHE A 508 21.59 7.04 -15.90
CA PHE A 508 20.66 6.38 -14.98
C PHE A 508 19.24 6.87 -15.23
N TYR A 509 18.26 6.31 -14.54
CA TYR A 509 16.89 6.79 -14.62
C TYR A 509 16.36 7.06 -13.20
N SER A 510 15.62 8.16 -13.06
CA SER A 510 14.91 8.42 -11.82
C SER A 510 13.54 7.74 -11.80
N CYS A 511 12.95 7.65 -10.61
CA CYS A 511 11.54 7.43 -10.42
C CYS A 511 11.02 8.46 -9.40
N LEU A 512 10.16 9.37 -9.84
CA LEU A 512 9.62 10.47 -9.03
C LEU A 512 8.19 10.23 -8.56
N LEU A 513 7.62 9.04 -8.78
CA LEU A 513 6.26 8.68 -8.35
C LEU A 513 6.05 8.96 -6.86
N CYS A 514 7.02 8.58 -6.04
CA CYS A 514 6.94 8.74 -4.58
C CYS A 514 6.90 10.20 -4.10
N GLN A 515 7.25 11.17 -4.93
CA GLN A 515 7.18 12.59 -4.58
C GLN A 515 5.76 13.08 -4.32
N SER A 516 4.76 12.34 -4.76
CA SER A 516 3.37 12.58 -4.38
C SER A 516 3.19 12.60 -2.87
N PHE A 517 3.93 11.76 -2.14
CA PHE A 517 3.85 11.61 -0.68
C PHE A 517 5.13 12.02 0.06
N ALA A 518 6.30 11.83 -0.54
CA ALA A 518 7.60 12.23 0.00
C ALA A 518 8.28 13.23 -0.95
N PRO A 519 7.94 14.53 -0.88
CA PRO A 519 8.30 15.51 -1.92
C PRO A 519 9.80 15.65 -2.18
N ASN A 520 10.63 15.40 -1.17
CA ASN A 520 12.09 15.52 -1.29
C ASN A 520 12.79 14.23 -1.71
N HIS A 521 12.05 13.12 -1.85
CA HIS A 521 12.64 11.85 -2.24
C HIS A 521 12.89 11.80 -3.74
N VAL A 522 14.12 11.46 -4.13
CA VAL A 522 14.53 11.19 -5.52
C VAL A 522 15.10 9.78 -5.58
N CYS A 523 14.37 8.86 -6.20
CA CYS A 523 14.85 7.51 -6.43
C CYS A 523 15.65 7.48 -7.73
N VAL A 524 16.92 7.07 -7.68
CA VAL A 524 17.78 6.88 -8.86
C VAL A 524 18.00 5.38 -9.06
N VAL A 525 17.64 4.89 -10.24
CA VAL A 525 17.71 3.49 -10.65
C VAL A 525 18.89 3.31 -11.61
N SER A 526 19.79 2.42 -11.27
CA SER A 526 20.94 2.07 -12.10
C SER A 526 20.91 0.58 -12.47
N PRO A 527 21.78 0.10 -13.38
CA PRO A 527 21.87 -1.32 -13.71
C PRO A 527 22.03 -2.24 -12.47
N GLU A 528 22.82 -1.83 -11.50
CA GLU A 528 23.13 -2.60 -10.29
C GLU A 528 22.31 -2.19 -9.06
N ARG A 529 21.43 -1.19 -9.18
CA ARG A 529 20.55 -0.72 -8.12
C ARG A 529 19.13 -0.48 -8.61
N LEU A 530 18.23 -1.34 -8.19
CA LEU A 530 16.80 -1.20 -8.47
C LEU A 530 16.15 -0.04 -7.73
N GLY A 531 14.93 0.30 -8.12
CA GLY A 531 14.03 1.10 -7.29
C GLY A 531 13.79 0.46 -5.92
N LEU A 532 13.65 1.28 -4.87
CA LEU A 532 13.50 0.82 -3.49
C LEU A 532 12.27 -0.07 -3.26
N CYS A 533 11.22 0.15 -4.03
CA CYS A 533 9.97 -0.64 -4.00
C CYS A 533 10.08 -1.99 -4.74
N GLY A 534 11.19 -2.25 -5.46
CA GLY A 534 11.37 -3.44 -6.29
C GLY A 534 10.63 -3.41 -7.63
N ALA A 535 9.87 -2.33 -7.94
CA ALA A 535 9.01 -2.29 -9.13
C ALA A 535 9.75 -2.00 -10.45
N TYR A 536 10.87 -1.29 -10.40
CA TYR A 536 11.61 -0.87 -11.59
C TYR A 536 13.08 -1.31 -11.53
N ASN A 537 13.55 -2.00 -12.56
CA ASN A 537 14.97 -2.10 -12.87
C ASN A 537 15.37 -1.03 -13.89
N TRP A 538 16.66 -0.95 -14.25
CA TRP A 538 17.15 0.08 -15.16
C TRP A 538 16.53 0.00 -16.57
N LEU A 539 16.37 -1.20 -17.12
CA LEU A 539 15.74 -1.40 -18.43
C LEU A 539 14.27 -1.00 -18.41
N ASP A 540 13.57 -1.31 -17.33
CA ASP A 540 12.16 -0.94 -17.17
C ASP A 540 11.99 0.57 -17.02
N ALA A 541 12.85 1.23 -16.25
CA ALA A 541 12.81 2.68 -16.08
C ALA A 541 13.13 3.41 -17.38
N LYS A 542 14.09 2.91 -18.15
CA LYS A 542 14.41 3.39 -19.50
C LYS A 542 13.21 3.27 -20.44
N ALA A 543 12.63 2.07 -20.52
CA ALA A 543 11.46 1.82 -21.35
C ALA A 543 10.26 2.67 -20.93
N ALA A 544 10.01 2.81 -19.63
CA ALA A 544 8.93 3.64 -19.10
C ALA A 544 9.08 5.12 -19.50
N TYR A 545 10.30 5.66 -19.48
CA TYR A 545 10.58 7.00 -19.99
C TYR A 545 10.33 7.12 -21.50
N GLU A 546 10.77 6.15 -22.28
CA GLU A 546 10.58 6.16 -23.74
C GLU A 546 9.10 6.04 -24.13
N ILE A 547 8.31 5.31 -23.34
CA ILE A 547 6.85 5.19 -23.50
C ILE A 547 6.15 6.51 -23.13
N ASP A 548 6.53 7.12 -22.02
CA ASP A 548 5.97 8.38 -21.52
C ASP A 548 7.09 9.33 -21.05
N PRO A 549 7.62 10.18 -21.96
CA PRO A 549 8.68 11.12 -21.61
C PRO A 549 8.29 12.19 -20.56
N ASN A 550 6.99 12.36 -20.30
CA ASN A 550 6.50 13.26 -19.27
C ASN A 550 6.13 12.52 -17.95
N GLY A 551 6.38 11.21 -17.94
CA GLY A 551 6.10 10.36 -16.78
C GLY A 551 7.11 10.53 -15.64
N ALA A 552 6.95 9.70 -14.63
CA ALA A 552 7.77 9.76 -13.42
C ALA A 552 9.21 9.29 -13.59
N ASN A 553 9.50 8.52 -14.64
CA ASN A 553 10.84 8.03 -14.94
C ASN A 553 11.53 9.02 -15.90
N GLN A 554 12.62 9.64 -15.43
CA GLN A 554 13.37 10.64 -16.20
C GLN A 554 14.84 10.23 -16.33
N PRO A 555 15.51 10.56 -17.44
CA PRO A 555 16.94 10.28 -17.61
C PRO A 555 17.77 11.14 -16.64
N VAL A 556 18.79 10.53 -16.06
CA VAL A 556 19.75 11.15 -15.14
C VAL A 556 21.15 10.92 -15.70
N LEU A 557 21.72 11.93 -16.35
CA LEU A 557 23.08 11.87 -16.85
C LEU A 557 24.06 11.79 -15.69
N LYS A 558 24.96 10.81 -15.72
CA LYS A 558 25.98 10.64 -14.66
C LYS A 558 26.94 11.81 -14.58
N GLY A 559 27.40 12.29 -15.72
CA GLY A 559 28.45 13.30 -15.75
C GLY A 559 29.79 12.77 -15.22
N GLU A 560 30.60 13.68 -14.68
CA GLU A 560 31.90 13.37 -14.10
C GLU A 560 31.76 12.51 -12.84
N THR A 561 32.63 11.49 -12.68
CA THR A 561 32.71 10.69 -11.46
C THR A 561 33.42 11.48 -10.37
N VAL A 562 32.71 11.76 -9.28
CA VAL A 562 33.24 12.47 -8.11
C VAL A 562 33.92 11.49 -7.14
N ASP A 563 33.26 10.35 -6.85
CA ASP A 563 33.81 9.28 -6.03
C ASP A 563 33.30 7.92 -6.52
N ALA A 564 34.18 7.16 -7.14
CA ALA A 564 33.85 5.86 -7.69
C ALA A 564 33.61 4.78 -6.63
N ILE A 565 34.23 4.92 -5.44
CA ILE A 565 34.09 3.95 -4.34
C ILE A 565 32.75 4.11 -3.66
N LYS A 566 32.36 5.37 -3.38
CA LYS A 566 31.08 5.68 -2.75
C LYS A 566 29.91 5.71 -3.73
N GLY A 567 30.20 5.69 -5.05
CA GLY A 567 29.17 5.78 -6.08
C GLY A 567 28.55 7.17 -6.17
N ARG A 568 29.36 8.18 -6.49
CA ARG A 568 28.95 9.57 -6.60
C ARG A 568 29.33 10.16 -7.96
N TRP A 569 28.39 10.84 -8.59
CA TRP A 569 28.55 11.46 -9.90
C TRP A 569 27.97 12.87 -9.91
N LYS A 570 28.64 13.80 -10.53
CA LYS A 570 28.28 15.22 -10.57
C LYS A 570 26.88 15.46 -11.17
N GLY A 571 26.56 14.81 -12.28
CA GLY A 571 25.24 14.99 -12.91
C GLY A 571 24.12 14.38 -12.09
N VAL A 572 24.39 13.31 -11.33
CA VAL A 572 23.43 12.74 -10.38
C VAL A 572 23.20 13.72 -9.20
N ASP A 573 24.25 14.34 -8.68
CA ASP A 573 24.14 15.34 -7.61
C ASP A 573 23.28 16.54 -8.06
N GLU A 574 23.55 17.08 -9.26
CA GLU A 574 22.78 18.19 -9.83
C GLU A 574 21.31 17.83 -10.03
N TYR A 575 21.03 16.61 -10.52
CA TYR A 575 19.67 16.12 -10.68
C TYR A 575 18.94 15.96 -9.33
N VAL A 576 19.60 15.34 -8.36
CA VAL A 576 19.05 15.12 -7.01
C VAL A 576 18.79 16.45 -6.30
N TYR A 577 19.72 17.40 -6.36
CA TYR A 577 19.54 18.74 -5.79
C TYR A 577 18.32 19.44 -6.36
N THR A 578 18.20 19.43 -7.70
CA THR A 578 17.08 20.08 -8.40
C THR A 578 15.74 19.43 -8.05
N ASN A 579 15.66 18.10 -8.11
CA ASN A 579 14.40 17.36 -7.99
C ASN A 579 14.03 17.02 -6.53
N SER A 580 14.91 17.25 -5.57
CA SER A 580 14.59 17.19 -4.13
C SER A 580 14.11 18.53 -3.56
N HIS A 581 13.82 19.53 -4.41
CA HIS A 581 13.51 20.89 -3.99
C HIS A 581 14.65 21.53 -3.17
N GLN A 582 15.89 21.22 -3.52
CA GLN A 582 17.13 21.68 -2.86
C GLN A 582 17.32 21.14 -1.43
N ALA A 583 16.57 20.11 -1.05
CA ALA A 583 16.68 19.50 0.27
C ALA A 583 17.91 18.58 0.39
N LEU A 584 18.43 18.08 -0.74
CA LEU A 584 19.55 17.16 -0.82
C LEU A 584 20.63 17.73 -1.74
N GLU A 585 21.83 17.89 -1.24
CA GLU A 585 22.97 18.33 -2.09
C GLU A 585 23.46 17.18 -2.97
N TYR A 586 23.58 15.98 -2.41
CA TYR A 586 24.01 14.77 -3.10
C TYR A 586 23.63 13.53 -2.29
N PHE A 587 23.86 12.36 -2.87
CA PHE A 587 23.91 11.09 -2.13
C PHE A 587 25.04 10.20 -2.67
N ASN A 588 25.46 9.25 -1.83
CA ASN A 588 26.40 8.20 -2.20
C ASN A 588 25.65 6.87 -2.37
N ALA A 589 25.78 6.24 -3.53
CA ALA A 589 24.98 5.06 -3.87
C ALA A 589 25.39 3.78 -3.14
N TYR A 590 26.65 3.66 -2.70
CA TYR A 590 27.27 2.41 -2.23
C TYR A 590 27.71 2.44 -0.76
N THR A 591 27.22 3.38 0.02
CA THR A 591 27.47 3.49 1.46
C THR A 591 26.19 3.80 2.23
N ILE A 592 26.15 3.33 3.48
CA ILE A 592 25.08 3.66 4.42
C ILE A 592 25.50 4.78 5.40
N MET A 593 26.79 5.06 5.50
CA MET A 593 27.33 5.98 6.52
C MET A 593 27.39 7.43 6.07
N ASP A 594 27.78 7.68 4.82
CA ASP A 594 28.03 9.03 4.31
C ASP A 594 26.96 9.41 3.27
N ALA A 595 26.09 10.35 3.62
CA ALA A 595 25.02 10.84 2.77
C ALA A 595 24.28 9.71 2.00
N PRO A 596 23.67 8.75 2.70
CA PRO A 596 22.98 7.64 2.04
C PRO A 596 21.79 8.11 1.21
N MET A 597 21.36 7.31 0.26
CA MET A 597 20.16 7.61 -0.53
C MET A 597 18.92 7.68 0.37
N THR A 598 18.07 8.65 0.12
CA THR A 598 16.79 8.81 0.83
C THR A 598 15.78 7.73 0.46
N SER A 599 14.71 7.62 1.22
CA SER A 599 13.58 6.76 0.92
C SER A 599 12.23 7.44 1.19
N CYS A 600 11.20 6.95 0.51
CA CYS A 600 9.84 7.47 0.67
C CYS A 600 9.04 6.77 1.78
N GLY A 601 9.42 5.55 2.17
CA GLY A 601 8.64 4.66 3.03
C GLY A 601 8.12 3.40 2.33
N CYS A 602 8.17 3.32 1.02
CA CYS A 602 7.72 2.17 0.20
C CYS A 602 8.81 1.12 -0.08
N PHE A 603 9.90 1.13 0.62
CA PHE A 603 11.01 0.17 0.48
C PHE A 603 10.62 -1.26 0.86
N GLU A 604 11.30 -2.24 0.28
CA GLU A 604 11.10 -3.65 0.59
C GLU A 604 11.81 -4.08 1.88
N CYS A 605 12.99 -3.50 2.13
CA CYS A 605 13.81 -3.78 3.31
C CYS A 605 14.38 -2.48 3.89
N ILE A 606 14.75 -2.53 5.17
CA ILE A 606 15.52 -1.50 5.84
C ILE A 606 16.85 -2.08 6.28
N MET A 607 17.92 -1.35 6.02
CA MET A 607 19.22 -1.57 6.65
C MET A 607 19.40 -0.59 7.80
N ALA A 608 19.98 -1.08 8.89
CA ALA A 608 20.40 -0.27 10.02
C ALA A 608 21.75 -0.74 10.53
N ILE A 609 22.60 0.21 10.96
CA ILE A 609 23.87 -0.15 11.60
C ILE A 609 23.63 -0.84 12.93
N VAL A 610 24.55 -1.76 13.24
CA VAL A 610 24.69 -2.42 14.55
C VAL A 610 26.10 -2.14 15.04
N PRO A 611 26.28 -1.04 15.79
CA PRO A 611 27.61 -0.56 16.16
C PRO A 611 28.45 -1.61 16.88
N GLU A 612 27.87 -2.35 17.81
CA GLU A 612 28.51 -3.36 18.63
C GLU A 612 29.08 -4.50 17.78
N ALA A 613 28.46 -4.81 16.65
CA ALA A 613 28.88 -5.86 15.73
C ALA A 613 29.70 -5.33 14.54
N ASN A 614 29.99 -4.02 14.48
CA ASN A 614 30.68 -3.38 13.36
C ASN A 614 30.06 -3.77 12.01
N GLY A 615 28.73 -3.83 11.95
CA GLY A 615 27.99 -4.34 10.79
C GLY A 615 26.61 -3.72 10.63
N VAL A 616 25.83 -4.32 9.76
CA VAL A 616 24.46 -3.90 9.47
C VAL A 616 23.48 -5.05 9.67
N MET A 617 22.29 -4.73 10.14
CA MET A 617 21.15 -5.63 10.07
C MET A 617 20.27 -5.28 8.88
N VAL A 618 19.54 -6.27 8.36
CA VAL A 618 18.55 -6.09 7.28
C VAL A 618 17.22 -6.72 7.68
N VAL A 619 16.19 -5.92 7.73
CA VAL A 619 14.83 -6.36 8.05
C VAL A 619 13.89 -6.11 6.89
N ASN A 620 13.10 -7.12 6.50
CA ASN A 620 12.12 -7.02 5.42
C ASN A 620 10.76 -6.49 5.92
N ARG A 621 9.98 -5.94 5.00
CA ARG A 621 8.68 -5.29 5.25
C ARG A 621 7.67 -6.16 6.01
N GLY A 622 7.67 -7.46 5.77
CA GLY A 622 6.72 -8.38 6.40
C GLY A 622 7.08 -8.81 7.82
N TYR A 623 8.23 -8.38 8.36
CA TYR A 623 8.64 -8.74 9.70
C TYR A 623 8.02 -7.82 10.75
N THR A 624 7.32 -8.41 11.73
CA THR A 624 6.59 -7.69 12.79
C THR A 624 7.24 -7.83 14.17
N GLY A 625 8.28 -8.68 14.29
CA GLY A 625 9.02 -8.91 15.51
C GLY A 625 9.98 -7.76 15.88
N MET A 626 10.64 -7.91 17.02
CA MET A 626 11.70 -6.99 17.46
C MET A 626 13.01 -7.32 16.73
N THR A 627 13.73 -6.27 16.33
CA THR A 627 15.08 -6.41 15.76
C THR A 627 16.14 -6.34 16.85
N PRO A 628 17.40 -6.77 16.59
CA PRO A 628 18.47 -6.73 17.60
C PRO A 628 18.77 -5.34 18.17
N ILE A 629 18.46 -4.27 17.46
CA ILE A 629 18.64 -2.89 17.96
C ILE A 629 17.42 -2.37 18.74
N GLY A 630 16.50 -3.25 19.15
CA GLY A 630 15.34 -2.90 19.98
C GLY A 630 14.26 -2.09 19.27
N MET A 631 14.22 -2.12 17.93
CA MET A 631 13.23 -1.42 17.11
C MET A 631 12.43 -2.38 16.26
N LYS A 632 11.12 -2.13 16.10
CA LYS A 632 10.30 -2.82 15.09
C LYS A 632 10.54 -2.23 13.70
N PHE A 633 10.19 -2.98 12.65
CA PHE A 633 10.23 -2.48 11.27
C PHE A 633 9.48 -1.15 11.12
N SER A 634 8.33 -1.01 11.76
CA SER A 634 7.51 0.21 11.73
C SER A 634 8.23 1.44 12.31
N THR A 635 8.97 1.27 13.41
CA THR A 635 9.78 2.33 14.01
C THR A 635 10.94 2.73 13.08
N LEU A 636 11.68 1.74 12.58
CA LEU A 636 12.78 1.96 11.62
C LEU A 636 12.28 2.67 10.36
N ALA A 637 11.12 2.28 9.86
CA ALA A 637 10.53 2.89 8.67
C ALA A 637 10.15 4.37 8.89
N GLY A 638 9.71 4.73 10.10
CA GLY A 638 9.52 6.13 10.49
C GLY A 638 10.84 6.94 10.52
N THR A 639 11.96 6.27 10.83
CA THR A 639 13.28 6.91 10.86
C THR A 639 13.84 7.19 9.47
N VAL A 640 13.63 6.28 8.50
CA VAL A 640 14.24 6.38 7.15
C VAL A 640 13.30 6.90 6.07
N GLY A 641 12.00 7.00 6.34
CA GLY A 641 11.01 7.48 5.37
C GLY A 641 11.00 9.00 5.20
N GLY A 642 10.17 9.47 4.27
CA GLY A 642 9.88 10.89 4.12
C GLY A 642 10.90 11.72 3.36
N GLY A 643 11.87 11.08 2.70
CA GLY A 643 12.84 11.77 1.84
C GLY A 643 13.99 12.47 2.57
N ALA A 644 14.25 12.12 3.83
CA ALA A 644 15.42 12.60 4.57
C ALA A 644 16.62 11.63 4.44
N GLN A 645 17.84 12.16 4.49
CA GLN A 645 19.06 11.35 4.64
C GLN A 645 19.26 11.02 6.10
N THR A 646 19.49 9.75 6.42
CA THR A 646 19.70 9.28 7.78
C THR A 646 20.93 8.38 7.80
N PRO A 647 22.14 8.93 8.05
CA PRO A 647 23.36 8.13 8.15
C PRO A 647 23.20 6.95 9.13
N GLY A 648 23.65 5.79 8.70
CA GLY A 648 23.45 4.54 9.45
C GLY A 648 22.11 3.83 9.22
N PHE A 649 21.20 4.42 8.46
CA PHE A 649 19.90 3.82 8.13
C PHE A 649 19.54 4.07 6.66
N MET A 650 19.06 3.04 5.97
CA MET A 650 18.66 3.18 4.57
C MET A 650 17.56 2.17 4.20
N GLY A 651 16.52 2.65 3.50
CA GLY A 651 15.56 1.78 2.82
C GLY A 651 16.15 1.25 1.51
N ILE A 652 15.90 -0.01 1.18
CA ILE A 652 16.39 -0.67 -0.04
C ILE A 652 15.37 -1.61 -0.68
N GLY A 653 15.55 -1.87 -1.97
CA GLY A 653 14.99 -3.04 -2.63
C GLY A 653 15.81 -4.28 -2.30
N ARG A 654 15.15 -5.42 -2.06
CA ARG A 654 15.81 -6.66 -1.60
C ARG A 654 16.88 -7.20 -2.57
N PHE A 655 16.72 -7.01 -3.89
CA PHE A 655 17.71 -7.43 -4.87
C PHE A 655 19.03 -6.64 -4.80
N PHE A 656 19.04 -5.45 -4.19
CA PHE A 656 20.28 -4.72 -3.99
C PHE A 656 21.26 -5.47 -3.09
N LEU A 657 20.78 -6.31 -2.17
CA LEU A 657 21.60 -7.18 -1.31
C LEU A 657 22.49 -8.14 -2.11
N THR A 658 22.09 -8.53 -3.32
CA THR A 658 22.83 -9.45 -4.19
C THR A 658 23.83 -8.75 -5.12
N SER A 659 23.77 -7.42 -5.19
CA SER A 659 24.64 -6.60 -6.04
C SER A 659 26.08 -6.52 -5.49
N LYS A 660 27.06 -6.45 -6.40
CA LYS A 660 28.45 -6.14 -6.06
C LYS A 660 28.63 -4.74 -5.47
N LYS A 661 27.67 -3.87 -5.71
CA LYS A 661 27.67 -2.48 -5.23
C LYS A 661 27.04 -2.34 -3.84
N PHE A 662 26.45 -3.43 -3.31
CA PHE A 662 25.88 -3.41 -1.97
C PHE A 662 26.93 -3.08 -0.92
N LEU A 663 26.80 -1.93 -0.29
CA LEU A 663 27.74 -1.39 0.72
C LEU A 663 29.23 -1.50 0.31
N ALA A 664 29.53 -1.37 -0.99
CA ALA A 664 30.89 -1.56 -1.51
C ALA A 664 31.90 -0.64 -0.85
N ALA A 665 31.51 0.59 -0.48
CA ALA A 665 32.36 1.53 0.24
C ALA A 665 32.54 1.19 1.74
N ASP A 666 31.62 0.43 2.32
CA ASP A 666 31.62 0.10 3.75
C ASP A 666 32.13 -1.32 4.04
N GLY A 667 32.44 -2.12 3.02
CA GLY A 667 32.98 -3.48 3.15
C GLY A 667 32.10 -4.61 2.60
N GLY A 668 31.02 -4.31 1.93
CA GLY A 668 30.21 -5.25 1.15
C GLY A 668 29.28 -6.14 1.99
N PHE A 669 28.90 -7.27 1.41
CA PHE A 669 27.96 -8.22 2.03
C PHE A 669 28.47 -8.81 3.34
N LYS A 670 29.80 -8.84 3.55
CA LYS A 670 30.45 -9.25 4.80
C LYS A 670 30.06 -8.40 6.03
N ARG A 671 29.45 -7.25 5.82
CA ARG A 671 28.92 -6.38 6.90
C ARG A 671 27.56 -6.81 7.42
N VAL A 672 26.84 -7.72 6.72
CA VAL A 672 25.52 -8.16 7.17
C VAL A 672 25.66 -9.13 8.33
N VAL A 673 25.34 -8.68 9.53
CA VAL A 673 25.44 -9.46 10.77
C VAL A 673 24.14 -10.12 11.18
N TRP A 674 23.01 -9.57 10.73
CA TRP A 674 21.67 -10.08 11.00
C TRP A 674 20.74 -9.80 9.82
N MET A 675 19.91 -10.78 9.48
CA MET A 675 18.78 -10.57 8.57
C MET A 675 17.62 -11.49 8.93
N THR A 676 16.41 -11.09 8.59
CA THR A 676 15.24 -11.93 8.81
C THR A 676 15.37 -13.27 8.09
N LYS A 677 14.96 -14.35 8.74
CA LYS A 677 15.03 -15.72 8.20
C LYS A 677 14.35 -15.83 6.84
N ASN A 678 13.16 -15.25 6.69
CA ASN A 678 12.44 -15.23 5.42
C ASN A 678 13.27 -14.63 4.29
N LEU A 679 13.94 -13.50 4.52
CA LEU A 679 14.82 -12.87 3.52
C LEU A 679 16.02 -13.74 3.20
N LYS A 680 16.67 -14.31 4.23
CA LYS A 680 17.83 -15.20 4.11
C LYS A 680 17.54 -16.43 3.27
N GLU A 681 16.39 -17.07 3.49
CA GLU A 681 15.95 -18.26 2.75
C GLU A 681 15.51 -17.92 1.32
N SER A 682 14.83 -16.78 1.10
CA SER A 682 14.33 -16.37 -0.22
C SER A 682 15.41 -16.11 -1.26
N PHE A 683 16.63 -15.78 -0.84
CA PHE A 683 17.78 -15.45 -1.69
C PHE A 683 19.01 -16.29 -1.36
N ALA A 684 18.83 -17.48 -0.80
CA ALA A 684 19.93 -18.30 -0.29
C ALA A 684 21.01 -18.61 -1.35
N GLU A 685 20.61 -18.91 -2.58
CA GLU A 685 21.56 -19.24 -3.67
C GLU A 685 22.35 -18.00 -4.14
N GLU A 686 21.66 -16.88 -4.28
CA GLU A 686 22.27 -15.60 -4.66
C GLU A 686 23.24 -15.11 -3.57
N PHE A 687 22.85 -15.23 -2.30
CA PHE A 687 23.70 -14.88 -1.18
C PHE A 687 24.92 -15.78 -1.04
N LYS A 688 24.80 -17.10 -1.27
CA LYS A 688 25.96 -18.01 -1.33
C LYS A 688 26.94 -17.58 -2.41
N LYS A 689 26.44 -17.35 -3.62
CA LYS A 689 27.27 -16.84 -4.72
C LYS A 689 27.97 -15.53 -4.34
N ARG A 690 27.24 -14.60 -3.71
CA ARG A 690 27.82 -13.32 -3.27
C ARG A 690 28.90 -13.52 -2.21
N ALA A 691 28.66 -14.41 -1.23
CA ALA A 691 29.59 -14.74 -0.17
C ALA A 691 30.89 -15.41 -0.73
N GLU A 692 30.73 -16.30 -1.71
CA GLU A 692 31.87 -16.90 -2.43
C GLU A 692 32.72 -15.85 -3.16
N GLU A 693 32.07 -14.93 -3.89
CA GLU A 693 32.73 -13.83 -4.60
C GLU A 693 33.47 -12.88 -3.65
N GLU A 694 33.01 -12.73 -2.41
CA GLU A 694 33.68 -11.95 -1.37
C GLU A 694 34.70 -12.75 -0.54
N GLY A 695 34.93 -14.04 -0.87
CA GLY A 695 35.91 -14.90 -0.23
C GLY A 695 35.52 -15.45 1.13
N VAL A 696 34.22 -15.45 1.47
CA VAL A 696 33.67 -16.00 2.72
C VAL A 696 32.49 -16.91 2.41
N PRO A 697 32.72 -18.10 1.81
CA PRO A 697 31.64 -18.97 1.32
C PRO A 697 30.67 -19.46 2.40
N ASP A 698 31.09 -19.50 3.67
CA ASP A 698 30.30 -19.87 4.84
C ASP A 698 29.59 -18.69 5.54
N LEU A 699 29.54 -17.53 4.90
CA LEU A 699 29.02 -16.30 5.51
C LEU A 699 27.55 -16.43 5.94
N LEU A 700 26.71 -17.13 5.13
CA LEU A 700 25.30 -17.29 5.47
C LEU A 700 25.08 -18.02 6.81
N ASP A 701 25.94 -18.98 7.15
CA ASP A 701 25.89 -19.70 8.43
C ASP A 701 26.36 -18.85 9.62
N LYS A 702 26.96 -17.69 9.33
CA LYS A 702 27.45 -16.73 10.30
C LYS A 702 26.54 -15.54 10.50
N ILE A 703 25.59 -15.30 9.59
CA ILE A 703 24.58 -14.24 9.71
C ILE A 703 23.47 -14.74 10.65
N ALA A 704 23.20 -14.00 11.72
CA ALA A 704 22.08 -14.29 12.64
C ALA A 704 20.72 -13.96 12.01
N ASP A 705 19.67 -14.56 12.56
CA ASP A 705 18.28 -14.24 12.25
C ASP A 705 17.42 -14.31 13.55
N GLU A 706 16.14 -14.02 13.45
CA GLU A 706 15.22 -14.00 14.60
C GLU A 706 15.07 -15.33 15.33
N THR A 707 15.49 -16.45 14.75
CA THR A 707 15.43 -17.76 15.42
C THR A 707 16.57 -17.98 16.42
N VAL A 708 17.64 -17.21 16.28
CA VAL A 708 18.84 -17.32 17.13
C VAL A 708 19.14 -16.07 17.91
N ALA A 709 18.67 -14.90 17.45
CA ALA A 709 18.95 -13.62 18.10
C ALA A 709 17.86 -12.57 17.81
N GLU A 710 17.04 -12.30 18.82
CA GLU A 710 16.09 -11.16 18.82
C GLU A 710 16.62 -9.92 19.54
N ASP A 711 17.75 -10.03 20.23
CA ASP A 711 18.41 -8.96 20.96
C ASP A 711 19.90 -8.87 20.62
N SER A 712 20.52 -7.74 20.99
CA SER A 712 21.92 -7.45 20.70
C SER A 712 22.88 -8.44 21.36
N ASP A 713 22.61 -8.86 22.60
CA ASP A 713 23.53 -9.70 23.37
C ASP A 713 23.60 -11.09 22.77
N LYS A 714 22.48 -11.73 22.50
CA LYS A 714 22.41 -13.06 21.82
C LYS A 714 23.01 -13.01 20.43
N MET A 715 22.79 -11.91 19.71
CA MET A 715 23.40 -11.72 18.41
C MET A 715 24.92 -11.69 18.51
N MET A 716 25.49 -10.92 19.46
CA MET A 716 26.93 -10.84 19.66
C MET A 716 27.55 -12.17 20.09
N GLU A 717 26.86 -12.93 20.96
CA GLU A 717 27.27 -14.30 21.32
C GLU A 717 27.34 -15.20 20.08
N PHE A 718 26.29 -15.18 19.25
CA PHE A 718 26.23 -15.98 18.01
C PHE A 718 27.33 -15.58 17.03
N LEU A 719 27.50 -14.29 16.75
CA LEU A 719 28.50 -13.78 15.81
C LEU A 719 29.94 -14.13 16.26
N THR A 720 30.19 -14.02 17.55
CA THR A 720 31.50 -14.36 18.15
C THR A 720 31.76 -15.86 18.06
N ALA A 721 30.78 -16.70 18.40
CA ALA A 721 30.89 -18.16 18.31
C ALA A 721 31.10 -18.65 16.86
N LYS A 722 30.49 -17.99 15.89
CA LYS A 722 30.63 -18.30 14.47
C LYS A 722 31.86 -17.66 13.79
N GLY A 723 32.55 -16.75 14.44
CA GLY A 723 33.67 -15.99 13.86
C GLY A 723 33.22 -15.15 12.66
N HIS A 724 32.22 -14.28 12.87
CA HIS A 724 31.71 -13.43 11.80
C HIS A 724 32.76 -12.40 11.36
N PRO A 725 33.01 -12.23 10.04
CA PRO A 725 34.10 -11.38 9.55
C PRO A 725 33.96 -9.90 9.96
N ALA A 726 32.75 -9.36 10.09
CA ALA A 726 32.53 -7.96 10.48
C ALA A 726 33.24 -7.60 11.80
N LEU A 727 33.36 -8.54 12.75
CA LEU A 727 33.98 -8.29 14.05
C LEU A 727 35.49 -7.97 13.97
N THR A 728 36.14 -8.34 12.88
CA THR A 728 37.58 -8.16 12.67
C THR A 728 37.91 -7.20 11.52
N MET A 729 36.91 -6.68 10.82
CA MET A 729 37.09 -5.65 9.78
C MET A 729 37.35 -4.28 10.39
N ASP A 730 37.93 -3.38 9.61
CA ASP A 730 38.13 -1.99 10.01
C ASP A 730 36.78 -1.36 10.45
N PRO A 731 36.75 -0.46 11.44
CA PRO A 731 35.53 0.19 11.89
C PRO A 731 34.79 0.89 10.75
N MET A 732 33.44 0.79 10.74
CA MET A 732 32.59 1.48 9.76
C MET A 732 32.40 2.97 10.08
N PHE A 733 32.68 3.39 11.33
CA PHE A 733 32.41 4.74 11.87
C PHE A 733 33.46 5.15 12.91
#